data_581e2590e512958189def0c2e0ce5857
#
_entry.id   581e2590e512958189def0c2e0ce5857
#
_cell.length_a   1.000
_cell.length_b   1.000
_cell.length_c   1.000
_cell.angle_alpha   90.00
_cell.angle_beta   90.00
_cell.angle_gamma   90.00
#
_symmetry.space_group_name_H-M   'P 1'
#
loop_
_entity.id
_entity.type
_entity.pdbx_description
1 polymer ?
#
loop_
_entity_poly.entity_id
_entity_poly.type
_entity_poly.pdbx_seq_one_letter_code
_entity_poly.pdbx_strand_id
1 'polypeptide(L)'
;MIRKTAFALLVFITSQISQAQYQYPSTPEQPVVDDYYGTKITDSYRWLEDMKKPEVQKWFKDQGDFTNSLIKKISGRDALFNRMKEISALAGDDYGYVKQLGDNYYYTKKKKGESIYKLYICKGLNGTEVLLLDPNTYKKDATITSFNISPDQKKLAVTLSQDGAEVCDLRIMDIESKTFLPDNLNPVWSEFSFEFTPDSKAITYTKMSTNDNKSDDFLKHMKSLLHVIGTNPETDKILASKENNPNLNLLAEQFPDVAFSDNYSYIILEIGSTKSEILAFYAPYSEINNPKINWKPLIKYEDEITSYQIIGDQFFFLSHKNAPNYKIGLTDIKNPNIDNAKIIIPESNKVLRRIQKSKNFIYYTLSDGIVQDKYQINPKTLESKVIALPKGSNGGYALNSRENDNFLFFNNGWITPSTSYYFDGSTDRLEKSKQFIASGNYPDFSKQYSVKEVEIASHDGVMVPLSIIYPKNIKMDGSTPCYISGYGAYGSSRTPYYIGDNLMALLEQNTVIAFAHVRGGGEKGANWHKGGQKATKPNTWKDFIACSEYLIKEKYTSADKLIGNGASMGGVLIGRAITERPDLFKVALIEVGDTNIIRSEITPNGPNQIPEIGTLKNETDTKYLLEMDAQSKVKKGEKYPAVLVHTGMNDARVDSWIPGKFAAILQNYNSSDRPILLHVNYANGHFSNDLDVTYNDSADMFAFALWQVGNSKFQMAK
;
A
#
# COMPACT_ATOMS: atom_id res chain seq x y z
N MET A 1 49.38 47.23 61.31
CA MET A 1 49.79 46.07 60.56
C MET A 1 48.57 45.19 60.34
N ILE A 2 47.91 45.37 59.17
CA ILE A 2 46.71 44.59 58.80
C ILE A 2 47.08 43.81 57.58
N ARG A 3 47.12 42.48 57.68
CA ARG A 3 47.32 41.54 56.55
C ARG A 3 46.01 41.36 55.84
N LYS A 4 45.95 41.69 54.53
CA LYS A 4 44.85 41.32 53.59
C LYS A 4 45.13 39.95 53.00
N THR A 5 44.28 38.98 53.33
CA THR A 5 44.30 37.67 52.75
C THR A 5 43.31 37.69 51.53
N ALA A 6 43.81 37.53 50.32
CA ALA A 6 43.01 37.39 49.11
C ALA A 6 42.53 35.94 48.98
N PHE A 7 41.21 35.71 48.91
CA PHE A 7 40.61 34.42 48.64
C PHE A 7 40.38 34.37 47.11
N ALA A 8 41.12 33.51 46.44
CA ALA A 8 40.87 33.20 45.00
C ALA A 8 39.78 32.16 44.89
N LEU A 9 38.63 32.57 44.35
CA LEU A 9 37.51 31.69 44.05
C LEU A 9 37.80 30.97 42.71
N LEU A 10 38.17 29.68 42.75
CA LEU A 10 38.31 28.81 41.57
C LEU A 10 36.90 28.36 41.17
N VAL A 11 36.35 28.94 40.10
CA VAL A 11 35.12 28.46 39.48
C VAL A 11 35.47 27.25 38.61
N PHE A 12 35.15 26.05 39.10
CA PHE A 12 35.15 24.84 38.29
C PHE A 12 33.94 24.88 37.36
N ILE A 13 34.13 25.19 36.09
CA ILE A 13 33.16 24.97 35.06
C ILE A 13 33.21 23.47 34.75
N THR A 14 32.35 22.68 35.37
CA THR A 14 32.05 21.31 34.93
C THR A 14 31.23 21.43 33.66
N SER A 15 31.86 21.27 32.51
CA SER A 15 31.16 20.95 31.29
C SER A 15 30.48 19.59 31.49
N GLN A 16 29.19 19.59 31.79
CA GLN A 16 28.41 18.37 31.66
C GLN A 16 28.40 17.99 30.17
N ILE A 17 29.26 17.05 29.80
CA ILE A 17 29.11 16.29 28.59
C ILE A 17 27.80 15.52 28.78
N SER A 18 26.74 15.96 28.13
CA SER A 18 25.50 15.18 28.03
C SER A 18 25.88 13.84 27.41
N GLN A 19 26.07 12.81 28.24
CA GLN A 19 26.18 11.45 27.73
C GLN A 19 24.87 11.12 27.07
N ALA A 20 24.92 10.64 25.81
CA ALA A 20 23.77 10.12 25.14
C ALA A 20 23.04 9.11 26.03
N GLN A 21 21.77 9.34 26.31
CA GLN A 21 20.96 8.51 27.23
C GLN A 21 20.88 7.05 26.76
N TYR A 22 21.10 6.79 25.45
CA TYR A 22 21.03 5.48 24.82
C TYR A 22 22.40 5.09 24.23
N GLN A 23 22.87 3.89 24.60
CA GLN A 23 24.06 3.29 24.02
C GLN A 23 23.66 2.43 22.83
N TYR A 24 23.53 3.05 21.66
CA TYR A 24 23.21 2.33 20.42
C TYR A 24 24.33 1.36 20.03
N PRO A 25 24.00 0.25 19.33
CA PRO A 25 25.00 -0.57 18.65
C PRO A 25 25.88 0.30 17.74
N SER A 26 27.20 0.02 17.73
CA SER A 26 28.16 0.83 16.99
C SER A 26 27.82 0.90 15.50
N THR A 27 27.78 2.13 14.97
CA THR A 27 27.54 2.41 13.56
C THR A 27 28.64 3.34 13.05
N PRO A 28 29.79 2.79 12.58
CA PRO A 28 30.93 3.61 12.17
C PRO A 28 30.63 4.41 10.92
N GLU A 29 31.04 5.68 10.91
CA GLU A 29 31.00 6.51 9.71
C GLU A 29 32.11 6.08 8.74
N GLN A 30 31.75 5.78 7.49
CA GLN A 30 32.65 5.48 6.38
C GLN A 30 32.28 6.35 5.17
N PRO A 31 32.68 7.64 5.18
CA PRO A 31 32.17 8.62 4.25
C PRO A 31 32.55 8.31 2.80
N VAL A 32 31.56 8.31 1.92
CA VAL A 32 31.67 8.24 0.47
C VAL A 32 31.06 9.51 -0.10
N VAL A 33 31.74 10.16 -1.03
CA VAL A 33 31.23 11.40 -1.65
C VAL A 33 30.82 11.10 -3.08
N ASP A 34 29.54 11.33 -3.39
CA ASP A 34 29.03 11.31 -4.76
C ASP A 34 28.88 12.74 -5.28
N ASP A 35 29.08 12.91 -6.58
CA ASP A 35 28.83 14.16 -7.29
C ASP A 35 27.60 14.01 -8.19
N TYR A 36 26.56 14.74 -7.87
CA TYR A 36 25.31 14.78 -8.61
C TYR A 36 25.21 16.09 -9.41
N TYR A 37 25.80 16.12 -10.60
CA TYR A 37 25.84 17.32 -11.47
C TYR A 37 26.39 18.55 -10.76
N GLY A 38 27.51 18.41 -10.05
CA GLY A 38 28.17 19.46 -9.27
C GLY A 38 27.69 19.62 -7.84
N THR A 39 26.62 18.94 -7.42
CA THR A 39 26.18 18.86 -6.02
C THR A 39 26.82 17.65 -5.34
N LYS A 40 27.73 17.91 -4.40
CA LYS A 40 28.42 16.85 -3.65
C LYS A 40 27.61 16.46 -2.43
N ILE A 41 27.31 15.17 -2.30
CA ILE A 41 26.62 14.56 -1.16
C ILE A 41 27.56 13.55 -0.51
N THR A 42 27.74 13.66 0.81
CA THR A 42 28.49 12.70 1.60
C THR A 42 27.55 11.68 2.21
N ASP A 43 27.78 10.41 1.92
CA ASP A 43 27.06 9.27 2.49
C ASP A 43 28.00 8.51 3.43
N SER A 44 27.85 8.70 4.74
CA SER A 44 28.69 8.06 5.75
C SER A 44 28.33 6.59 6.02
N TYR A 45 27.21 6.12 5.49
CA TYR A 45 26.66 4.78 5.78
C TYR A 45 26.44 3.93 4.52
N ARG A 46 27.12 4.25 3.42
CA ARG A 46 27.09 3.51 2.17
C ARG A 46 27.35 2.01 2.35
N TRP A 47 28.17 1.64 3.31
CA TRP A 47 28.51 0.26 3.58
C TRP A 47 27.33 -0.61 4.02
N LEU A 48 26.21 0.00 4.51
CA LEU A 48 24.97 -0.70 4.86
C LEU A 48 24.16 -1.18 3.63
N GLU A 49 24.47 -0.69 2.41
CA GLU A 49 23.75 -1.06 1.18
C GLU A 49 24.03 -2.51 0.76
N ASP A 50 25.18 -3.08 1.14
CA ASP A 50 25.54 -4.45 0.78
C ASP A 50 24.94 -5.45 1.81
N MET A 51 23.65 -5.74 1.63
CA MET A 51 22.90 -6.63 2.51
C MET A 51 23.41 -8.09 2.52
N LYS A 52 24.33 -8.47 1.62
CA LYS A 52 24.94 -9.81 1.59
C LYS A 52 26.11 -9.96 2.57
N LYS A 53 26.66 -8.85 3.05
CA LYS A 53 27.80 -8.87 3.98
C LYS A 53 27.42 -9.28 5.38
N PRO A 54 28.18 -10.20 6.01
CA PRO A 54 27.89 -10.65 7.38
C PRO A 54 27.89 -9.51 8.43
N GLU A 55 28.77 -8.51 8.26
CA GLU A 55 28.81 -7.35 9.17
C GLU A 55 27.55 -6.48 9.06
N VAL A 56 26.94 -6.35 7.87
CA VAL A 56 25.68 -5.64 7.66
C VAL A 56 24.52 -6.40 8.29
N GLN A 57 24.45 -7.72 8.04
CA GLN A 57 23.44 -8.58 8.68
C GLN A 57 23.54 -8.54 10.21
N LYS A 58 24.77 -8.56 10.73
CA LYS A 58 24.99 -8.44 12.17
C LYS A 58 24.54 -7.07 12.70
N TRP A 59 24.80 -5.98 11.98
CA TRP A 59 24.37 -4.64 12.38
C TRP A 59 22.84 -4.55 12.48
N PHE A 60 22.10 -5.04 11.48
CA PHE A 60 20.64 -5.08 11.53
C PHE A 60 20.13 -5.89 12.71
N LYS A 61 20.76 -7.05 12.98
CA LYS A 61 20.42 -7.87 14.13
C LYS A 61 20.67 -7.15 15.45
N ASP A 62 21.81 -6.54 15.62
CA ASP A 62 22.17 -5.82 16.86
C ASP A 62 21.22 -4.63 17.09
N GLN A 63 20.87 -3.87 16.03
CA GLN A 63 19.91 -2.76 16.12
C GLN A 63 18.49 -3.26 16.49
N GLY A 64 18.05 -4.35 15.87
CA GLY A 64 16.76 -4.99 16.18
C GLY A 64 16.71 -5.51 17.61
N ASP A 65 17.75 -6.23 18.06
CA ASP A 65 17.85 -6.76 19.43
C ASP A 65 17.84 -5.63 20.47
N PHE A 66 18.58 -4.55 20.20
CA PHE A 66 18.60 -3.35 21.05
C PHE A 66 17.20 -2.74 21.16
N THR A 67 16.54 -2.49 20.03
CA THR A 67 15.19 -1.93 19.96
C THR A 67 14.18 -2.82 20.71
N ASN A 68 14.19 -4.12 20.46
CA ASN A 68 13.33 -5.08 21.12
C ASN A 68 13.56 -5.12 22.63
N SER A 69 14.82 -4.97 23.08
CA SER A 69 15.17 -4.93 24.51
C SER A 69 14.58 -3.73 25.25
N LEU A 70 14.39 -2.61 24.53
CA LEU A 70 13.76 -1.40 25.07
C LEU A 70 12.24 -1.49 25.01
N ILE A 71 11.67 -1.85 23.85
CA ILE A 71 10.22 -1.88 23.65
C ILE A 71 9.55 -2.87 24.61
N LYS A 72 10.14 -4.04 24.85
CA LYS A 72 9.65 -5.02 25.82
C LYS A 72 9.58 -4.53 27.27
N LYS A 73 10.31 -3.46 27.61
CA LYS A 73 10.25 -2.83 28.93
C LYS A 73 9.16 -1.76 29.04
N ILE A 74 8.47 -1.42 27.93
CA ILE A 74 7.38 -0.44 27.98
C ILE A 74 6.14 -1.13 28.55
N SER A 75 5.71 -0.67 29.73
CA SER A 75 4.45 -1.14 30.33
C SER A 75 3.29 -0.90 29.36
N GLY A 76 2.27 -1.76 29.37
CA GLY A 76 1.08 -1.61 28.52
C GLY A 76 1.24 -2.14 27.08
N ARG A 77 2.46 -2.43 26.60
CA ARG A 77 2.70 -2.97 25.26
C ARG A 77 1.91 -4.25 24.99
N ASP A 78 2.01 -5.23 25.88
CA ASP A 78 1.31 -6.53 25.72
C ASP A 78 -0.21 -6.38 25.91
N ALA A 79 -0.64 -5.47 26.79
CA ALA A 79 -2.05 -5.15 26.92
C ALA A 79 -2.63 -4.54 25.62
N LEU A 80 -1.84 -3.71 24.94
CA LEU A 80 -2.23 -3.14 23.65
C LEU A 80 -2.33 -4.22 22.56
N PHE A 81 -1.34 -5.11 22.45
CA PHE A 81 -1.38 -6.26 21.56
C PHE A 81 -2.63 -7.14 21.81
N ASN A 82 -2.86 -7.51 23.07
CA ASN A 82 -4.02 -8.32 23.42
C ASN A 82 -5.34 -7.58 23.10
N ARG A 83 -5.38 -6.24 23.30
CA ARG A 83 -6.55 -5.46 22.96
C ARG A 83 -6.87 -5.45 21.47
N MET A 84 -5.86 -5.37 20.61
CA MET A 84 -6.04 -5.51 19.16
C MET A 84 -6.68 -6.86 18.81
N LYS A 85 -6.18 -7.94 19.40
CA LYS A 85 -6.76 -9.30 19.22
C LYS A 85 -8.19 -9.40 19.74
N GLU A 86 -8.49 -8.78 20.89
CA GLU A 86 -9.85 -8.74 21.43
C GLU A 86 -10.81 -7.99 20.50
N ILE A 87 -10.39 -6.82 19.97
CA ILE A 87 -11.21 -6.04 19.02
C ILE A 87 -11.42 -6.86 17.74
N SER A 88 -10.38 -7.46 17.20
CA SER A 88 -10.48 -8.35 16.04
C SER A 88 -11.47 -9.49 16.28
N ALA A 89 -11.42 -10.09 17.44
CA ALA A 89 -12.34 -11.17 17.81
C ALA A 89 -13.82 -10.72 17.91
N LEU A 90 -14.12 -9.40 18.02
CA LEU A 90 -15.47 -8.87 17.95
C LEU A 90 -16.04 -8.92 16.53
N ALA A 91 -15.20 -8.90 15.51
CA ALA A 91 -15.61 -9.02 14.10
C ALA A 91 -16.34 -10.33 13.83
N GLY A 92 -16.03 -11.39 14.58
CA GLY A 92 -16.44 -12.74 14.24
C GLY A 92 -15.57 -13.31 13.13
N ASP A 93 -16.21 -13.95 12.14
CA ASP A 93 -15.50 -14.43 10.96
C ASP A 93 -15.26 -13.28 9.98
N ASP A 94 -14.05 -13.20 9.45
CA ASP A 94 -13.63 -12.20 8.48
C ASP A 94 -13.54 -12.81 7.08
N TYR A 95 -14.21 -12.19 6.11
CA TYR A 95 -14.28 -12.66 4.73
C TYR A 95 -13.39 -11.79 3.84
N GLY A 96 -12.51 -12.44 3.09
CA GLY A 96 -11.72 -11.81 2.06
C GLY A 96 -12.43 -11.81 0.70
N TYR A 97 -11.68 -12.15 -0.33
CA TYR A 97 -12.17 -12.09 -1.70
C TYR A 97 -13.20 -13.20 -1.99
N VAL A 98 -14.35 -12.83 -2.55
CA VAL A 98 -15.45 -13.75 -2.91
C VAL A 98 -15.60 -13.82 -4.43
N LYS A 99 -15.68 -15.02 -4.99
CA LYS A 99 -16.00 -15.30 -6.39
C LYS A 99 -17.20 -16.22 -6.48
N GLN A 100 -18.09 -15.95 -7.44
CA GLN A 100 -19.24 -16.80 -7.75
C GLN A 100 -19.03 -17.48 -9.11
N LEU A 101 -19.17 -18.80 -9.19
CA LEU A 101 -19.24 -19.55 -10.45
C LEU A 101 -20.49 -20.46 -10.40
N GLY A 102 -21.45 -20.24 -11.29
CA GLY A 102 -22.75 -20.91 -11.20
C GLY A 102 -23.37 -20.67 -9.83
N ASP A 103 -23.76 -21.76 -9.15
CA ASP A 103 -24.32 -21.73 -7.80
C ASP A 103 -23.26 -21.73 -6.70
N ASN A 104 -21.96 -21.89 -7.02
CA ASN A 104 -20.91 -22.01 -6.03
C ASN A 104 -20.26 -20.67 -5.73
N TYR A 105 -20.00 -20.42 -4.44
CA TYR A 105 -19.23 -19.29 -3.91
C TYR A 105 -17.92 -19.79 -3.36
N TYR A 106 -16.82 -19.26 -3.87
CA TYR A 106 -15.44 -19.51 -3.44
C TYR A 106 -14.92 -18.26 -2.75
N TYR A 107 -14.38 -18.40 -1.55
CA TYR A 107 -13.94 -17.23 -0.79
C TYR A 107 -12.86 -17.57 0.22
N THR A 108 -12.03 -16.60 0.51
CA THR A 108 -11.11 -16.69 1.63
C THR A 108 -11.86 -16.24 2.90
N LYS A 109 -11.60 -16.96 3.99
CA LYS A 109 -12.22 -16.69 5.27
C LYS A 109 -11.23 -16.96 6.39
N LYS A 110 -11.22 -16.07 7.35
CA LYS A 110 -10.51 -16.20 8.61
C LYS A 110 -11.55 -16.31 9.72
N LYS A 111 -11.56 -17.42 10.43
CA LYS A 111 -12.48 -17.62 11.55
C LYS A 111 -12.04 -16.78 12.73
N LYS A 112 -12.99 -16.48 13.61
CA LYS A 112 -12.73 -15.76 14.85
C LYS A 112 -11.52 -16.37 15.59
N GLY A 113 -10.51 -15.55 15.84
CA GLY A 113 -9.28 -15.95 16.54
C GLY A 113 -8.19 -16.57 15.67
N GLU A 114 -8.42 -16.77 14.37
CA GLU A 114 -7.36 -17.15 13.42
C GLU A 114 -6.61 -15.89 12.92
N SER A 115 -5.33 -16.03 12.60
CA SER A 115 -4.49 -14.95 12.09
C SER A 115 -4.39 -14.92 10.56
N ILE A 116 -4.64 -16.06 9.89
CA ILE A 116 -4.50 -16.23 8.43
C ILE A 116 -5.80 -16.69 7.77
N TYR A 117 -5.95 -16.33 6.50
CA TYR A 117 -7.09 -16.75 5.68
C TYR A 117 -6.93 -18.19 5.18
N LYS A 118 -8.06 -18.92 5.15
CA LYS A 118 -8.23 -20.23 4.51
C LYS A 118 -9.24 -20.11 3.38
N LEU A 119 -9.19 -21.00 2.39
CA LEU A 119 -10.11 -20.98 1.26
C LEU A 119 -11.28 -21.96 1.48
N TYR A 120 -12.47 -21.48 1.20
CA TYR A 120 -13.72 -22.22 1.38
C TYR A 120 -14.57 -22.20 0.12
N ILE A 121 -15.50 -23.15 0.03
CA ILE A 121 -16.59 -23.20 -0.94
C ILE A 121 -17.93 -23.37 -0.23
N CYS A 122 -18.99 -22.77 -0.74
CA CYS A 122 -20.37 -23.12 -0.39
C CYS A 122 -21.26 -23.08 -1.64
N LYS A 123 -22.30 -23.94 -1.67
CA LYS A 123 -23.30 -23.95 -2.74
C LYS A 123 -24.47 -23.06 -2.37
N GLY A 124 -24.68 -22.00 -3.16
CA GLY A 124 -25.65 -20.94 -2.84
C GLY A 124 -25.23 -20.12 -1.60
N LEU A 125 -25.90 -19.00 -1.37
CA LEU A 125 -25.60 -18.09 -0.27
C LEU A 125 -25.79 -18.70 1.13
N ASN A 126 -26.66 -19.72 1.26
CA ASN A 126 -27.00 -20.35 2.54
C ASN A 126 -26.53 -21.81 2.62
N GLY A 127 -25.65 -22.25 1.72
CA GLY A 127 -25.13 -23.61 1.66
C GLY A 127 -24.19 -23.94 2.80
N THR A 128 -23.92 -25.25 2.98
CA THR A 128 -22.91 -25.70 3.91
C THR A 128 -21.53 -25.30 3.42
N GLU A 129 -20.77 -24.65 4.30
CA GLU A 129 -19.39 -24.24 4.06
C GLU A 129 -18.45 -25.46 4.10
N VAL A 130 -17.60 -25.60 3.11
CA VAL A 130 -16.58 -26.67 3.03
C VAL A 130 -15.21 -26.02 2.90
N LEU A 131 -14.28 -26.39 3.78
CA LEU A 131 -12.87 -26.01 3.68
C LEU A 131 -12.25 -26.68 2.45
N LEU A 132 -11.70 -25.89 1.54
CA LEU A 132 -10.94 -26.35 0.37
C LEU A 132 -9.45 -26.40 0.68
N LEU A 133 -8.89 -25.32 1.24
CA LEU A 133 -7.45 -25.23 1.48
C LEU A 133 -7.17 -24.48 2.80
N ASP A 134 -6.42 -25.15 3.69
CA ASP A 134 -5.68 -24.50 4.76
C ASP A 134 -4.22 -24.33 4.27
N PRO A 135 -3.70 -23.10 4.11
CA PRO A 135 -2.37 -22.90 3.56
C PRO A 135 -1.26 -23.54 4.41
N ASN A 136 -1.46 -23.74 5.70
CA ASN A 136 -0.53 -24.48 6.58
C ASN A 136 -0.34 -25.96 6.17
N THR A 137 -1.27 -26.54 5.39
CA THR A 137 -1.09 -27.89 4.85
C THR A 137 -0.10 -27.93 3.69
N TYR A 138 0.15 -26.77 3.05
CA TYR A 138 1.17 -26.63 2.03
C TYR A 138 2.57 -26.45 2.65
N LYS A 139 2.72 -25.39 3.45
CA LYS A 139 3.92 -25.12 4.25
C LYS A 139 3.49 -24.41 5.53
N LYS A 140 4.25 -24.62 6.61
CA LYS A 140 4.01 -23.91 7.87
C LYS A 140 4.07 -22.38 7.63
N ASP A 141 3.15 -21.66 8.24
CA ASP A 141 3.03 -20.19 8.18
C ASP A 141 2.84 -19.64 6.74
N ALA A 142 2.39 -20.49 5.79
CA ALA A 142 2.03 -20.06 4.46
C ALA A 142 0.74 -19.26 4.48
N THR A 143 0.64 -18.29 3.56
CA THR A 143 -0.54 -17.43 3.38
C THR A 143 -1.02 -17.47 1.93
N ILE A 144 -2.35 -17.35 1.73
CA ILE A 144 -2.98 -17.23 0.42
C ILE A 144 -2.95 -15.75 0.01
N THR A 145 -2.35 -15.45 -1.14
CA THR A 145 -2.32 -14.06 -1.67
C THR A 145 -3.40 -13.86 -2.73
N SER A 146 -3.67 -14.86 -3.58
CA SER A 146 -4.73 -14.80 -4.59
C SER A 146 -5.20 -16.22 -4.97
N PHE A 147 -6.36 -16.32 -5.61
CA PHE A 147 -6.85 -17.60 -6.16
C PHE A 147 -7.73 -17.40 -7.38
N ASN A 148 -7.82 -18.42 -8.22
CA ASN A 148 -8.76 -18.48 -9.34
C ASN A 148 -9.30 -19.91 -9.52
N ILE A 149 -10.50 -20.02 -10.09
CA ILE A 149 -11.20 -21.29 -10.31
C ILE A 149 -11.28 -21.55 -11.80
N SER A 150 -11.03 -22.80 -12.23
CA SER A 150 -11.21 -23.17 -13.63
C SER A 150 -12.69 -23.08 -14.05
N PRO A 151 -12.99 -22.73 -15.30
CA PRO A 151 -14.36 -22.64 -15.80
C PRO A 151 -15.19 -23.92 -15.58
N ASP A 152 -14.57 -25.09 -15.62
CA ASP A 152 -15.22 -26.40 -15.33
C ASP A 152 -15.40 -26.67 -13.82
N GLN A 153 -14.92 -25.78 -12.95
CA GLN A 153 -14.96 -25.84 -11.49
C GLN A 153 -14.26 -27.08 -10.89
N LYS A 154 -13.34 -27.71 -11.62
CA LYS A 154 -12.60 -28.87 -11.15
C LYS A 154 -11.25 -28.53 -10.58
N LYS A 155 -10.69 -27.36 -10.90
CA LYS A 155 -9.35 -26.96 -10.48
C LYS A 155 -9.37 -25.60 -9.81
N LEU A 156 -8.52 -25.48 -8.79
CA LEU A 156 -8.20 -24.23 -8.10
C LEU A 156 -6.74 -23.88 -8.39
N ALA A 157 -6.48 -22.72 -8.93
CA ALA A 157 -5.15 -22.11 -8.95
C ALA A 157 -5.03 -21.15 -7.75
N VAL A 158 -3.93 -21.22 -7.01
CA VAL A 158 -3.73 -20.42 -5.80
C VAL A 158 -2.27 -20.01 -5.67
N THR A 159 -2.03 -18.75 -5.33
CA THR A 159 -0.70 -18.24 -4.99
C THR A 159 -0.49 -18.28 -3.48
N LEU A 160 0.66 -18.84 -3.09
CA LEU A 160 1.05 -19.10 -1.71
C LEU A 160 2.41 -18.46 -1.42
N SER A 161 2.51 -17.70 -0.33
CA SER A 161 3.74 -17.06 0.12
C SER A 161 4.04 -17.39 1.58
N GLN A 162 5.27 -17.06 2.05
CA GLN A 162 5.71 -17.22 3.45
C GLN A 162 6.44 -15.97 3.93
N ASP A 163 6.47 -15.75 5.23
CA ASP A 163 7.26 -14.70 5.90
C ASP A 163 7.07 -13.30 5.31
N GLY A 164 5.85 -12.98 4.86
CA GLY A 164 5.53 -11.70 4.25
C GLY A 164 6.19 -11.45 2.88
N ALA A 165 6.80 -12.48 2.28
CA ALA A 165 7.36 -12.37 0.93
C ALA A 165 6.27 -12.15 -0.10
N GLU A 166 6.56 -11.33 -1.10
CA GLU A 166 5.65 -11.08 -2.24
C GLU A 166 5.92 -12.04 -3.41
N VAL A 167 7.02 -12.77 -3.37
CA VAL A 167 7.30 -13.88 -4.30
C VAL A 167 6.53 -15.12 -3.84
N CYS A 168 5.77 -15.71 -4.74
CA CYS A 168 4.82 -16.78 -4.48
C CYS A 168 5.11 -18.03 -5.31
N ASP A 169 4.65 -19.15 -4.80
CA ASP A 169 4.41 -20.37 -5.58
C ASP A 169 2.95 -20.33 -6.11
N LEU A 170 2.75 -20.39 -7.41
CA LEU A 170 1.43 -20.61 -8.01
C LEU A 170 1.21 -22.11 -8.15
N ARG A 171 0.27 -22.65 -7.38
CA ARG A 171 -0.06 -24.06 -7.32
C ARG A 171 -1.44 -24.33 -7.89
N ILE A 172 -1.60 -25.50 -8.50
CA ILE A 172 -2.90 -25.96 -9.01
C ILE A 172 -3.35 -27.14 -8.17
N MET A 173 -4.59 -27.11 -7.70
CA MET A 173 -5.22 -28.15 -6.86
C MET A 173 -6.45 -28.71 -7.56
N ASP A 174 -6.63 -30.01 -7.50
CA ASP A 174 -7.90 -30.66 -7.84
C ASP A 174 -8.90 -30.45 -6.69
N ILE A 175 -10.08 -29.89 -7.01
CA ILE A 175 -11.07 -29.46 -6.02
C ILE A 175 -11.74 -30.64 -5.33
N GLU A 176 -12.00 -31.73 -6.07
CA GLU A 176 -12.69 -32.90 -5.54
C GLU A 176 -11.82 -33.67 -4.53
N SER A 177 -10.59 -34.00 -4.94
CA SER A 177 -9.63 -34.71 -4.07
C SER A 177 -8.95 -33.81 -3.05
N LYS A 178 -8.99 -32.47 -3.23
CA LYS A 178 -8.27 -31.46 -2.43
C LYS A 178 -6.75 -31.69 -2.39
N THR A 179 -6.18 -32.21 -3.48
CA THR A 179 -4.75 -32.48 -3.61
C THR A 179 -4.12 -31.56 -4.65
N PHE A 180 -2.90 -31.10 -4.37
CA PHE A 180 -2.14 -30.34 -5.35
C PHE A 180 -1.70 -31.24 -6.50
N LEU A 181 -1.86 -30.75 -7.72
CA LEU A 181 -1.25 -31.34 -8.89
C LEU A 181 0.28 -31.13 -8.85
N PRO A 182 1.04 -31.88 -9.67
CA PRO A 182 2.50 -31.72 -9.74
C PRO A 182 2.96 -30.30 -10.15
N ASP A 183 2.09 -29.58 -10.86
CA ASP A 183 2.38 -28.26 -11.39
C ASP A 183 2.76 -27.28 -10.27
N ASN A 184 3.97 -26.68 -10.40
CA ASN A 184 4.47 -25.63 -9.52
C ASN A 184 5.05 -24.53 -10.39
N LEU A 185 4.30 -23.46 -10.55
CA LEU A 185 4.67 -22.29 -11.37
C LEU A 185 5.34 -21.25 -10.45
N ASN A 186 6.64 -21.13 -10.55
CA ASN A 186 7.48 -20.38 -9.63
C ASN A 186 8.70 -19.80 -10.38
N PRO A 187 9.18 -18.60 -10.03
CA PRO A 187 8.56 -17.63 -9.10
C PRO A 187 7.49 -16.76 -9.76
N VAL A 188 6.46 -16.38 -8.99
CA VAL A 188 5.37 -15.48 -9.39
C VAL A 188 5.25 -14.33 -8.40
N TRP A 189 4.95 -13.12 -8.85
CA TRP A 189 4.67 -11.99 -7.96
C TRP A 189 3.22 -12.02 -7.48
N SER A 190 2.99 -11.73 -6.20
CA SER A 190 1.69 -11.86 -5.53
C SER A 190 0.54 -11.05 -6.13
N GLU A 191 0.85 -9.96 -6.83
CA GLU A 191 -0.13 -9.06 -7.44
C GLU A 191 -0.44 -9.36 -8.91
N PHE A 192 0.29 -10.30 -9.54
CA PHE A 192 0.05 -10.64 -10.94
C PHE A 192 -1.18 -11.52 -11.10
N SER A 193 -1.89 -11.27 -12.20
CA SER A 193 -3.04 -12.09 -12.56
C SER A 193 -2.61 -13.44 -13.12
N PHE A 194 -3.51 -14.40 -13.00
CA PHE A 194 -3.43 -15.71 -13.66
C PHE A 194 -4.83 -16.18 -13.96
N GLU A 195 -5.04 -16.68 -15.17
CA GLU A 195 -6.36 -17.07 -15.63
C GLU A 195 -6.35 -18.41 -16.36
N PHE A 196 -7.34 -19.26 -16.05
CA PHE A 196 -7.57 -20.48 -16.81
C PHE A 196 -8.12 -20.18 -18.20
N THR A 197 -7.67 -20.96 -19.18
CA THR A 197 -8.28 -20.97 -20.52
C THR A 197 -9.75 -21.46 -20.44
N PRO A 198 -10.61 -21.10 -21.44
CA PRO A 198 -12.03 -21.49 -21.45
C PRO A 198 -12.26 -22.99 -21.36
N ASP A 199 -11.34 -23.81 -21.86
CA ASP A 199 -11.40 -25.26 -21.83
C ASP A 199 -10.83 -25.88 -20.55
N SER A 200 -10.38 -25.05 -19.60
CA SER A 200 -9.80 -25.44 -18.31
C SER A 200 -8.53 -26.30 -18.41
N LYS A 201 -7.85 -26.32 -19.57
CA LYS A 201 -6.67 -27.16 -19.81
C LYS A 201 -5.34 -26.44 -19.64
N ALA A 202 -5.35 -25.12 -19.66
CA ALA A 202 -4.15 -24.31 -19.49
C ALA A 202 -4.44 -23.08 -18.62
N ILE A 203 -3.38 -22.41 -18.20
CA ILE A 203 -3.43 -21.20 -17.39
C ILE A 203 -2.40 -20.18 -17.88
N THR A 204 -2.80 -18.90 -17.97
CA THR A 204 -1.85 -17.80 -18.19
C THR A 204 -1.28 -17.35 -16.85
N TYR A 205 -0.02 -16.95 -16.81
CA TYR A 205 0.62 -16.39 -15.63
C TYR A 205 1.87 -15.58 -16.02
N THR A 206 2.32 -14.70 -15.13
CA THR A 206 3.57 -13.96 -15.31
C THR A 206 4.65 -14.52 -14.41
N LYS A 207 5.71 -15.06 -15.03
CA LYS A 207 6.90 -15.63 -14.34
C LYS A 207 7.94 -14.55 -14.14
N MET A 208 8.45 -14.44 -12.93
CA MET A 208 9.63 -13.63 -12.59
C MET A 208 10.90 -14.29 -13.11
N SER A 209 11.94 -13.48 -13.34
CA SER A 209 13.25 -13.97 -13.77
C SER A 209 14.00 -14.72 -12.67
N THR A 210 13.81 -14.32 -11.40
CA THR A 210 14.45 -14.87 -10.21
C THR A 210 13.57 -14.69 -8.97
N ASN A 211 13.80 -15.52 -7.96
CA ASN A 211 13.23 -15.37 -6.61
C ASN A 211 14.20 -14.69 -5.61
N ASP A 212 15.44 -14.42 -6.03
CA ASP A 212 16.44 -13.72 -5.20
C ASP A 212 16.16 -12.21 -5.23
N ASN A 213 15.53 -11.68 -4.16
CA ASN A 213 15.23 -10.25 -4.02
C ASN A 213 16.48 -9.36 -3.87
N LYS A 214 17.67 -9.93 -3.86
CA LYS A 214 18.97 -9.22 -3.89
C LYS A 214 19.65 -9.29 -5.25
N SER A 215 18.98 -9.85 -6.25
CA SER A 215 19.48 -9.90 -7.63
C SER A 215 19.13 -8.60 -8.36
N ASP A 216 20.05 -8.10 -9.19
CA ASP A 216 19.82 -6.94 -10.06
C ASP A 216 18.71 -7.20 -11.10
N ASP A 217 18.41 -8.47 -11.40
CA ASP A 217 17.34 -8.89 -12.31
C ASP A 217 16.01 -9.13 -11.61
N PHE A 218 15.95 -8.96 -10.29
CA PHE A 218 14.70 -9.03 -9.55
C PHE A 218 13.75 -7.93 -10.05
N LEU A 219 12.48 -8.26 -10.29
CA LEU A 219 11.49 -7.38 -10.91
C LEU A 219 11.88 -6.89 -12.34
N LYS A 220 12.74 -7.60 -13.05
CA LYS A 220 13.08 -7.32 -14.46
C LYS A 220 12.93 -8.57 -15.31
N HIS A 221 12.84 -8.38 -16.64
CA HIS A 221 12.81 -9.46 -17.63
C HIS A 221 11.71 -10.52 -17.40
N MET A 222 10.57 -10.09 -16.87
CA MET A 222 9.44 -10.97 -16.64
C MET A 222 8.79 -11.42 -17.94
N LYS A 223 8.13 -12.57 -17.89
CA LYS A 223 7.49 -13.19 -19.06
C LYS A 223 6.08 -13.59 -18.74
N SER A 224 5.12 -13.20 -19.59
CA SER A 224 3.80 -13.81 -19.56
C SER A 224 3.82 -15.13 -20.33
N LEU A 225 3.32 -16.19 -19.69
CA LEU A 225 3.40 -17.57 -20.14
C LEU A 225 2.02 -18.22 -20.21
N LEU A 226 1.90 -19.25 -21.06
CA LEU A 226 0.78 -20.17 -21.09
C LEU A 226 1.27 -21.55 -20.67
N HIS A 227 0.83 -22.01 -19.52
CA HIS A 227 1.13 -23.34 -18.98
C HIS A 227 0.01 -24.32 -19.32
N VAL A 228 0.32 -25.45 -19.95
CA VAL A 228 -0.60 -26.58 -20.14
C VAL A 228 -0.53 -27.46 -18.90
N ILE A 229 -1.65 -27.58 -18.19
CA ILE A 229 -1.72 -28.30 -16.89
C ILE A 229 -1.25 -29.77 -17.06
N GLY A 230 -0.36 -30.18 -16.19
CA GLY A 230 0.26 -31.51 -16.20
C GLY A 230 1.51 -31.63 -17.06
N THR A 231 2.00 -30.52 -17.65
CA THR A 231 3.27 -30.52 -18.40
C THR A 231 4.41 -29.93 -17.57
N ASN A 232 5.65 -30.02 -18.08
CA ASN A 232 6.78 -29.39 -17.43
C ASN A 232 6.75 -27.84 -17.64
N PRO A 233 6.70 -27.03 -16.57
CA PRO A 233 6.67 -25.57 -16.68
C PRO A 233 7.84 -24.92 -17.46
N GLU A 234 8.98 -25.63 -17.55
CA GLU A 234 10.11 -25.11 -18.36
C GLU A 234 9.85 -25.17 -19.87
N THR A 235 8.77 -25.86 -20.30
CA THR A 235 8.35 -25.92 -21.70
C THR A 235 7.20 -24.96 -22.02
N ASP A 236 6.81 -24.10 -21.06
CA ASP A 236 5.69 -23.20 -21.21
C ASP A 236 5.87 -22.23 -22.36
N LYS A 237 4.79 -21.98 -23.05
CA LYS A 237 4.77 -21.06 -24.18
C LYS A 237 4.87 -19.61 -23.72
N ILE A 238 5.86 -18.88 -24.23
CA ILE A 238 5.96 -17.43 -24.01
C ILE A 238 4.87 -16.71 -24.85
N LEU A 239 3.96 -16.01 -24.17
CA LEU A 239 2.96 -15.16 -24.80
C LEU A 239 3.51 -13.77 -25.09
N ALA A 240 4.22 -13.19 -24.12
CA ALA A 240 4.88 -11.89 -24.23
C ALA A 240 6.08 -11.77 -23.32
N SER A 241 7.15 -11.14 -23.82
CA SER A 241 8.29 -10.65 -23.05
C SER A 241 9.04 -9.57 -23.85
N LYS A 242 9.91 -8.82 -23.18
CA LYS A 242 10.79 -7.86 -23.84
C LYS A 242 11.62 -8.51 -24.95
N GLU A 243 12.18 -9.69 -24.70
CA GLU A 243 13.08 -10.40 -25.61
C GLU A 243 12.34 -11.01 -26.81
N ASN A 244 11.14 -11.56 -26.56
CA ASN A 244 10.35 -12.23 -27.60
C ASN A 244 9.53 -11.25 -28.45
N ASN A 245 9.29 -10.03 -27.94
CA ASN A 245 8.46 -9.02 -28.61
C ASN A 245 9.21 -7.67 -28.73
N PRO A 246 10.38 -7.61 -29.41
CA PRO A 246 11.18 -6.37 -29.49
C PRO A 246 10.41 -5.20 -30.13
N ASN A 247 9.42 -5.50 -30.99
CA ASN A 247 8.55 -4.50 -31.62
C ASN A 247 7.59 -3.80 -30.66
N LEU A 248 7.41 -4.31 -29.42
CA LEU A 248 6.60 -3.65 -28.41
C LEU A 248 7.42 -2.63 -27.59
N ASN A 249 8.73 -2.58 -27.76
CA ASN A 249 9.65 -1.66 -27.08
C ASN A 249 9.51 -1.67 -25.55
N LEU A 250 9.31 -2.85 -24.95
CA LEU A 250 9.17 -3.01 -23.51
C LEU A 250 10.48 -2.71 -22.79
N LEU A 251 10.40 -2.06 -21.64
CA LEU A 251 11.53 -1.88 -20.73
C LEU A 251 11.75 -3.17 -19.90
N ALA A 252 12.94 -3.34 -19.34
CA ALA A 252 13.25 -4.54 -18.57
C ALA A 252 12.39 -4.66 -17.30
N GLU A 253 12.10 -3.53 -16.66
CA GLU A 253 11.30 -3.37 -15.45
C GLU A 253 9.79 -3.39 -15.67
N GLN A 254 9.31 -3.47 -16.89
CA GLN A 254 7.89 -3.56 -17.20
C GLN A 254 7.39 -5.01 -17.15
N PHE A 255 6.16 -5.18 -16.70
CA PHE A 255 5.55 -6.50 -16.43
C PHE A 255 4.51 -6.84 -17.49
N PRO A 256 4.78 -7.77 -18.43
CA PRO A 256 3.78 -8.24 -19.36
C PRO A 256 2.79 -9.16 -18.64
N ASP A 257 1.50 -8.81 -18.64
CA ASP A 257 0.42 -9.62 -18.07
C ASP A 257 -0.65 -9.88 -19.12
N VAL A 258 -1.06 -11.15 -19.30
CA VAL A 258 -2.04 -11.54 -20.31
C VAL A 258 -3.32 -12.06 -19.64
N ALA A 259 -4.42 -11.35 -19.91
CA ALA A 259 -5.75 -11.68 -19.46
C ALA A 259 -6.70 -11.93 -20.67
N PHE A 260 -7.89 -12.45 -20.39
CA PHE A 260 -8.92 -12.73 -21.41
C PHE A 260 -10.08 -11.74 -21.29
N SER A 261 -10.63 -11.31 -22.44
CA SER A 261 -11.96 -10.70 -22.46
C SER A 261 -13.03 -11.69 -21.97
N ASP A 262 -14.15 -11.20 -21.42
CA ASP A 262 -15.15 -12.06 -20.77
C ASP A 262 -15.73 -13.13 -21.71
N ASN A 263 -15.92 -12.79 -22.98
CA ASN A 263 -16.43 -13.70 -24.00
C ASN A 263 -15.33 -14.51 -24.69
N TYR A 264 -14.08 -14.42 -24.20
CA TYR A 264 -12.89 -15.04 -24.79
C TYR A 264 -12.68 -14.73 -26.29
N SER A 265 -13.16 -13.58 -26.76
CA SER A 265 -12.90 -13.16 -28.16
C SER A 265 -11.49 -12.59 -28.30
N TYR A 266 -10.96 -11.99 -27.24
CA TYR A 266 -9.66 -11.32 -27.24
C TYR A 266 -8.77 -11.76 -26.09
N ILE A 267 -7.47 -11.75 -26.34
CA ILE A 267 -6.41 -11.72 -25.34
C ILE A 267 -5.91 -10.29 -25.22
N ILE A 268 -5.74 -9.83 -24.00
CA ILE A 268 -5.27 -8.48 -23.68
C ILE A 268 -3.91 -8.61 -23.00
N LEU A 269 -2.90 -7.97 -23.57
CA LEU A 269 -1.58 -7.84 -22.96
C LEU A 269 -1.51 -6.46 -22.32
N GLU A 270 -1.57 -6.41 -21.01
CA GLU A 270 -1.34 -5.21 -20.23
C GLU A 270 0.12 -5.15 -19.79
N ILE A 271 0.73 -3.98 -19.89
CA ILE A 271 2.11 -3.74 -19.49
C ILE A 271 2.09 -3.00 -18.16
N GLY A 272 2.26 -3.74 -17.08
CA GLY A 272 2.31 -3.22 -15.72
C GLY A 272 3.54 -2.33 -15.49
N SER A 273 3.34 -1.27 -14.74
CA SER A 273 4.35 -0.34 -14.24
C SER A 273 3.78 0.44 -13.06
N THR A 274 4.57 1.32 -12.43
CA THR A 274 4.08 2.22 -11.37
C THR A 274 3.35 3.45 -11.91
N LYS A 275 3.22 3.62 -13.23
CA LYS A 275 2.38 4.67 -13.82
C LYS A 275 0.91 4.40 -13.50
N SER A 276 0.16 5.47 -13.29
CA SER A 276 -1.30 5.40 -13.22
C SER A 276 -1.92 5.06 -14.57
N GLU A 277 -1.26 5.50 -15.65
CA GLU A 277 -1.70 5.30 -17.04
C GLU A 277 -1.32 3.91 -17.52
N ILE A 278 -2.23 3.30 -18.25
CA ILE A 278 -2.11 1.93 -18.78
C ILE A 278 -1.45 1.96 -20.17
N LEU A 279 -0.59 0.98 -20.42
CA LEU A 279 -0.13 0.58 -21.74
C LEU A 279 -0.70 -0.82 -22.03
N ALA A 280 -1.45 -0.98 -23.11
CA ALA A 280 -2.04 -2.27 -23.44
C ALA A 280 -2.07 -2.56 -24.93
N PHE A 281 -2.03 -3.86 -25.23
CA PHE A 281 -2.18 -4.43 -26.58
C PHE A 281 -3.26 -5.49 -26.56
N TYR A 282 -3.76 -5.88 -27.74
CA TYR A 282 -4.75 -6.93 -27.88
C TYR A 282 -4.49 -7.80 -29.10
N ALA A 283 -5.02 -9.01 -29.08
CA ALA A 283 -5.08 -9.89 -30.23
C ALA A 283 -6.35 -10.77 -30.14
N PRO A 284 -6.83 -11.36 -31.25
CA PRO A 284 -7.87 -12.39 -31.19
C PRO A 284 -7.44 -13.57 -30.31
N TYR A 285 -8.35 -14.12 -29.51
CA TYR A 285 -8.05 -15.31 -28.67
C TYR A 285 -7.57 -16.51 -29.51
N SER A 286 -8.06 -16.65 -30.74
CA SER A 286 -7.62 -17.72 -31.66
C SER A 286 -6.11 -17.74 -31.93
N GLU A 287 -5.41 -16.64 -31.67
CA GLU A 287 -3.95 -16.56 -31.85
C GLU A 287 -3.16 -17.10 -30.65
N ILE A 288 -3.82 -17.46 -29.55
CA ILE A 288 -3.13 -17.85 -28.31
C ILE A 288 -2.16 -19.02 -28.51
N ASN A 289 -2.46 -19.92 -29.46
CA ASN A 289 -1.63 -21.08 -29.81
C ASN A 289 -0.65 -20.81 -30.99
N ASN A 290 -0.71 -19.65 -31.64
CA ASN A 290 0.20 -19.33 -32.74
C ASN A 290 1.65 -19.20 -32.24
N PRO A 291 2.66 -19.62 -33.00
CA PRO A 291 4.06 -19.45 -32.61
C PRO A 291 4.42 -18.00 -32.26
N LYS A 292 3.78 -17.03 -32.91
CA LYS A 292 3.89 -15.60 -32.65
C LYS A 292 2.51 -14.97 -32.65
N ILE A 293 2.16 -14.25 -31.58
CA ILE A 293 0.93 -13.49 -31.46
C ILE A 293 1.13 -12.12 -32.11
N ASN A 294 0.17 -11.67 -32.90
CA ASN A 294 0.19 -10.36 -33.55
C ASN A 294 -0.45 -9.31 -32.64
N TRP A 295 0.31 -8.85 -31.64
CA TRP A 295 -0.15 -7.83 -30.71
C TRP A 295 -0.41 -6.49 -31.40
N LYS A 296 -1.64 -6.00 -31.35
CA LYS A 296 -2.06 -4.68 -31.85
C LYS A 296 -2.19 -3.70 -30.70
N PRO A 297 -1.79 -2.41 -30.88
CA PRO A 297 -1.96 -1.39 -29.84
C PRO A 297 -3.45 -1.23 -29.49
N LEU A 298 -3.75 -1.17 -28.18
CA LEU A 298 -5.09 -0.88 -27.64
C LEU A 298 -5.07 0.46 -26.90
N ILE A 299 -4.13 0.64 -26.00
CA ILE A 299 -3.96 1.84 -25.15
C ILE A 299 -2.49 2.25 -25.18
N LYS A 300 -2.24 3.54 -25.35
CA LYS A 300 -0.92 4.17 -25.22
C LYS A 300 -0.88 5.08 -23.99
N TYR A 301 0.29 5.35 -23.45
CA TYR A 301 0.43 6.27 -22.30
C TYR A 301 -0.14 7.67 -22.58
N GLU A 302 -0.02 8.15 -23.82
CA GLU A 302 -0.53 9.46 -24.27
C GLU A 302 -2.06 9.56 -24.31
N ASP A 303 -2.76 8.42 -24.18
CA ASP A 303 -4.21 8.36 -24.04
C ASP A 303 -4.67 8.72 -22.64
N GLU A 304 -3.73 8.76 -21.68
CA GLU A 304 -3.95 9.07 -20.26
C GLU A 304 -5.12 8.24 -19.65
N ILE A 305 -5.21 6.96 -20.06
CA ILE A 305 -6.22 6.02 -19.59
C ILE A 305 -5.70 5.31 -18.34
N THR A 306 -6.52 5.28 -17.29
CA THR A 306 -6.18 4.68 -15.98
C THR A 306 -7.07 3.47 -15.63
N SER A 307 -8.13 3.22 -16.38
CA SER A 307 -9.01 2.06 -16.20
C SER A 307 -9.80 1.82 -17.47
N TYR A 308 -10.10 0.58 -17.78
CA TYR A 308 -10.94 0.22 -18.93
C TYR A 308 -11.78 -1.02 -18.65
N GLN A 309 -12.84 -1.21 -19.48
CA GLN A 309 -13.67 -2.41 -19.48
C GLN A 309 -14.09 -2.75 -20.91
N ILE A 310 -14.19 -4.04 -21.22
CA ILE A 310 -14.61 -4.56 -22.51
C ILE A 310 -15.91 -5.35 -22.34
N ILE A 311 -16.96 -5.00 -23.10
CA ILE A 311 -18.21 -5.76 -23.19
C ILE A 311 -18.48 -6.02 -24.67
N GLY A 312 -18.34 -7.27 -25.08
CA GLY A 312 -18.37 -7.62 -26.52
C GLY A 312 -17.26 -6.91 -27.29
N ASP A 313 -17.62 -6.08 -28.25
CA ASP A 313 -16.69 -5.25 -29.02
C ASP A 313 -16.60 -3.80 -28.48
N GLN A 314 -17.39 -3.44 -27.47
CA GLN A 314 -17.38 -2.12 -26.85
C GLN A 314 -16.21 -1.99 -25.87
N PHE A 315 -15.36 -1.00 -26.10
CA PHE A 315 -14.23 -0.66 -25.26
C PHE A 315 -14.53 0.64 -24.52
N PHE A 316 -14.88 0.52 -23.23
CA PHE A 316 -15.08 1.64 -22.30
C PHE A 316 -13.78 1.96 -21.60
N PHE A 317 -13.45 3.24 -21.49
CA PHE A 317 -12.22 3.67 -20.81
C PHE A 317 -12.44 4.90 -19.94
N LEU A 318 -11.65 5.01 -18.89
CA LEU A 318 -11.54 6.16 -18.01
C LEU A 318 -10.23 6.88 -18.30
N SER A 319 -10.29 8.14 -18.74
CA SER A 319 -9.11 8.93 -19.10
C SER A 319 -9.15 10.31 -18.46
N HIS A 320 -7.97 10.83 -18.11
CA HIS A 320 -7.82 12.21 -17.66
C HIS A 320 -7.25 13.15 -18.75
N LYS A 321 -7.09 12.67 -19.97
CA LYS A 321 -6.64 13.48 -21.11
C LYS A 321 -7.58 14.66 -21.36
N ASN A 322 -7.07 15.88 -21.10
CA ASN A 322 -7.86 17.11 -21.13
C ASN A 322 -9.12 17.08 -20.22
N ALA A 323 -9.05 16.34 -19.11
CA ALA A 323 -10.14 16.15 -18.15
C ALA A 323 -9.57 15.74 -16.78
N PRO A 324 -8.95 16.63 -16.00
CA PRO A 324 -8.25 16.28 -14.76
C PRO A 324 -9.13 15.56 -13.72
N ASN A 325 -10.44 15.72 -13.74
CA ASN A 325 -11.38 14.95 -12.92
C ASN A 325 -11.91 13.70 -13.63
N TYR A 326 -11.30 13.32 -14.76
CA TYR A 326 -11.60 12.19 -15.63
C TYR A 326 -12.91 12.28 -16.41
N LYS A 327 -13.00 11.48 -17.46
CA LYS A 327 -14.15 11.25 -18.32
C LYS A 327 -14.23 9.78 -18.72
N ILE A 328 -15.43 9.28 -19.03
CA ILE A 328 -15.61 7.94 -19.59
C ILE A 328 -15.89 8.04 -21.07
N GLY A 329 -15.02 7.43 -21.86
CA GLY A 329 -15.16 7.30 -23.31
C GLY A 329 -15.53 5.88 -23.75
N LEU A 330 -16.03 5.76 -24.96
CA LEU A 330 -16.40 4.51 -25.64
C LEU A 330 -15.89 4.50 -27.07
N THR A 331 -15.23 3.42 -27.46
CA THR A 331 -14.85 3.11 -28.84
C THR A 331 -15.01 1.61 -29.12
N ASP A 332 -14.76 1.19 -30.37
CA ASP A 332 -14.77 -0.22 -30.77
C ASP A 332 -13.37 -0.83 -30.62
N ILE A 333 -13.25 -1.97 -29.93
CA ILE A 333 -11.95 -2.66 -29.74
C ILE A 333 -11.33 -3.14 -31.05
N LYS A 334 -12.13 -3.42 -32.09
CA LYS A 334 -11.63 -3.86 -33.41
C LYS A 334 -10.86 -2.75 -34.12
N ASN A 335 -11.22 -1.50 -33.87
CA ASN A 335 -10.57 -0.32 -34.41
C ASN A 335 -10.56 0.80 -33.37
N PRO A 336 -9.75 0.68 -32.31
CA PRO A 336 -9.73 1.63 -31.22
C PRO A 336 -9.28 3.01 -31.69
N ASN A 337 -10.13 4.02 -31.47
CA ASN A 337 -9.84 5.42 -31.77
C ASN A 337 -10.18 6.28 -30.54
N ILE A 338 -9.20 6.45 -29.68
CA ILE A 338 -9.37 7.14 -28.39
C ILE A 338 -9.64 8.62 -28.59
N ASP A 339 -8.96 9.27 -29.54
CA ASP A 339 -9.09 10.71 -29.78
C ASP A 339 -10.48 11.12 -30.28
N ASN A 340 -11.15 10.22 -31.02
CA ASN A 340 -12.50 10.43 -31.56
C ASN A 340 -13.55 9.55 -30.85
N ALA A 341 -13.24 9.04 -29.65
CA ALA A 341 -14.19 8.22 -28.90
C ALA A 341 -15.43 9.04 -28.49
N LYS A 342 -16.57 8.34 -28.46
CA LYS A 342 -17.81 8.92 -27.90
C LYS A 342 -17.65 9.10 -26.41
N ILE A 343 -17.80 10.34 -25.92
CA ILE A 343 -17.81 10.61 -24.47
C ILE A 343 -19.17 10.23 -23.90
N ILE A 344 -19.17 9.29 -22.97
CA ILE A 344 -20.39 8.78 -22.32
C ILE A 344 -20.67 9.55 -21.04
N ILE A 345 -19.63 9.74 -20.20
CA ILE A 345 -19.71 10.57 -19.01
C ILE A 345 -18.65 11.67 -19.14
N PRO A 346 -19.04 12.93 -19.30
CA PRO A 346 -18.08 14.04 -19.36
C PRO A 346 -17.47 14.34 -17.99
N GLU A 347 -16.36 15.05 -18.00
CA GLU A 347 -15.77 15.61 -16.78
C GLU A 347 -16.78 16.50 -16.03
N SER A 348 -16.69 16.48 -14.72
CA SER A 348 -17.49 17.34 -13.82
C SER A 348 -16.60 17.92 -12.72
N ASN A 349 -17.19 18.66 -11.78
CA ASN A 349 -16.52 19.13 -10.56
C ASN A 349 -16.24 17.99 -9.55
N LYS A 350 -16.82 16.78 -9.75
CA LYS A 350 -16.53 15.59 -8.98
C LYS A 350 -15.54 14.70 -9.74
N VAL A 351 -14.74 13.95 -9.02
CA VAL A 351 -13.72 13.07 -9.59
C VAL A 351 -14.34 11.73 -9.98
N LEU A 352 -14.29 11.38 -11.26
CA LEU A 352 -14.58 10.03 -11.73
C LEU A 352 -13.48 9.07 -11.25
N ARG A 353 -13.90 7.96 -10.68
CA ARG A 353 -13.01 6.90 -10.23
C ARG A 353 -13.13 5.68 -11.12
N ARG A 354 -12.29 4.70 -10.85
CA ARG A 354 -12.24 3.39 -11.48
C ARG A 354 -13.59 2.93 -12.05
N ILE A 355 -13.59 2.45 -13.30
CA ILE A 355 -14.72 1.75 -13.92
C ILE A 355 -14.58 0.25 -13.69
N GLN A 356 -15.73 -0.41 -13.48
CA GLN A 356 -15.84 -1.86 -13.27
C GLN A 356 -17.01 -2.37 -14.10
N LYS A 357 -17.15 -3.68 -14.23
CA LYS A 357 -18.28 -4.27 -14.96
C LYS A 357 -18.85 -5.48 -14.25
N SER A 358 -20.11 -5.78 -14.53
CA SER A 358 -20.71 -7.11 -14.47
C SER A 358 -20.91 -7.64 -15.91
N LYS A 359 -21.65 -8.71 -16.08
CA LYS A 359 -21.88 -9.31 -17.40
C LYS A 359 -22.44 -8.31 -18.43
N ASN A 360 -23.41 -7.50 -18.02
CA ASN A 360 -24.17 -6.63 -18.93
C ASN A 360 -24.07 -5.14 -18.59
N PHE A 361 -23.38 -4.73 -17.55
CA PHE A 361 -23.35 -3.34 -17.08
C PHE A 361 -21.94 -2.86 -16.74
N ILE A 362 -21.73 -1.54 -16.92
CA ILE A 362 -20.54 -0.82 -16.44
C ILE A 362 -20.92 -0.06 -15.17
N TYR A 363 -20.02 -0.05 -14.19
CA TYR A 363 -20.16 0.67 -12.95
C TYR A 363 -19.04 1.69 -12.81
N TYR A 364 -19.35 2.87 -12.28
CA TYR A 364 -18.35 3.88 -11.97
C TYR A 364 -18.69 4.60 -10.68
N THR A 365 -17.71 5.33 -10.17
CA THR A 365 -17.81 6.10 -8.93
C THR A 365 -17.59 7.57 -9.21
N LEU A 366 -18.43 8.45 -8.67
CA LEU A 366 -18.17 9.88 -8.56
C LEU A 366 -17.80 10.21 -7.12
N SER A 367 -16.64 10.84 -6.92
CA SER A 367 -16.16 11.26 -5.60
C SER A 367 -16.22 12.78 -5.47
N ASP A 368 -16.76 13.23 -4.33
CA ASP A 368 -16.67 14.59 -3.85
C ASP A 368 -15.80 14.58 -2.58
N GLY A 369 -14.52 14.89 -2.74
CA GLY A 369 -13.52 14.57 -1.71
C GLY A 369 -13.47 13.08 -1.40
N ILE A 370 -13.83 12.71 -0.18
CA ILE A 370 -13.87 11.31 0.30
C ILE A 370 -15.26 10.65 0.20
N VAL A 371 -16.31 11.42 -0.09
CA VAL A 371 -17.68 10.90 -0.28
C VAL A 371 -17.83 10.36 -1.69
N GLN A 372 -18.42 9.17 -1.82
CA GLN A 372 -18.56 8.47 -3.09
C GLN A 372 -20.00 8.09 -3.38
N ASP A 373 -20.44 8.35 -4.61
CA ASP A 373 -21.69 7.86 -5.18
C ASP A 373 -21.39 6.83 -6.27
N LYS A 374 -22.19 5.77 -6.35
CA LYS A 374 -22.05 4.69 -7.34
C LYS A 374 -23.10 4.80 -8.43
N TYR A 375 -22.69 4.55 -9.65
CA TYR A 375 -23.51 4.63 -10.85
C TYR A 375 -23.38 3.36 -11.69
N GLN A 376 -24.44 3.07 -12.43
CA GLN A 376 -24.49 2.00 -13.41
C GLN A 376 -24.75 2.59 -14.80
N ILE A 377 -24.00 2.16 -15.82
CA ILE A 377 -24.25 2.46 -17.23
C ILE A 377 -24.81 1.19 -17.90
N ASN A 378 -25.87 1.34 -18.66
CA ASN A 378 -26.33 0.32 -19.58
C ASN A 378 -25.57 0.44 -20.90
N PRO A 379 -24.71 -0.52 -21.31
CA PRO A 379 -23.91 -0.42 -22.52
C PRO A 379 -24.71 -0.37 -23.82
N LYS A 380 -25.98 -0.83 -23.83
CA LYS A 380 -26.84 -0.81 -25.02
C LYS A 380 -27.51 0.54 -25.26
N THR A 381 -28.01 1.16 -24.16
CA THR A 381 -28.67 2.48 -24.25
C THR A 381 -27.72 3.65 -23.96
N LEU A 382 -26.59 3.38 -23.33
CA LEU A 382 -25.60 4.35 -22.82
C LEU A 382 -26.16 5.26 -21.72
N GLU A 383 -27.32 4.94 -21.17
CA GLU A 383 -27.90 5.67 -20.05
C GLU A 383 -27.20 5.31 -18.75
N SER A 384 -26.97 6.32 -17.93
CA SER A 384 -26.40 6.18 -16.59
C SER A 384 -27.45 6.46 -15.53
N LYS A 385 -27.46 5.64 -14.46
CA LYS A 385 -28.31 5.85 -13.29
C LYS A 385 -27.51 5.69 -12.00
N VAL A 386 -27.92 6.41 -10.96
CA VAL A 386 -27.38 6.26 -9.62
C VAL A 386 -27.87 4.95 -8.99
N ILE A 387 -26.99 4.27 -8.25
CA ILE A 387 -27.37 3.13 -7.42
C ILE A 387 -27.66 3.67 -6.01
N ALA A 388 -28.85 3.43 -5.51
CA ALA A 388 -29.34 3.99 -4.22
C ALA A 388 -28.69 3.30 -3.00
N LEU A 389 -27.36 3.35 -2.92
CA LEU A 389 -26.60 2.86 -1.79
C LEU A 389 -26.65 3.84 -0.61
N PRO A 390 -26.51 3.38 0.64
CA PRO A 390 -26.33 4.26 1.77
C PRO A 390 -25.10 5.17 1.59
N LYS A 391 -25.16 6.38 2.14
CA LYS A 391 -24.01 7.31 2.13
C LYS A 391 -22.78 6.64 2.75
N GLY A 392 -21.61 6.86 2.14
CA GLY A 392 -20.36 6.25 2.58
C GLY A 392 -20.02 4.91 1.92
N SER A 393 -20.76 4.50 0.88
CA SER A 393 -20.42 3.30 0.09
C SER A 393 -19.20 3.59 -0.78
N ASN A 394 -18.03 3.04 -0.42
CA ASN A 394 -16.73 3.39 -1.00
C ASN A 394 -15.97 2.22 -1.64
N GLY A 395 -16.52 1.02 -1.66
CA GLY A 395 -15.94 -0.15 -2.32
C GLY A 395 -16.98 -1.00 -3.03
N GLY A 396 -16.51 -1.98 -3.78
CA GLY A 396 -17.35 -2.99 -4.40
C GLY A 396 -16.71 -3.65 -5.61
N TYR A 397 -17.16 -4.85 -5.95
CA TYR A 397 -16.71 -5.61 -7.13
C TYR A 397 -17.80 -6.59 -7.61
N ALA A 398 -17.75 -6.95 -8.90
CA ALA A 398 -18.60 -7.99 -9.46
C ALA A 398 -18.18 -9.36 -8.94
N LEU A 399 -19.15 -10.21 -8.59
CA LEU A 399 -18.88 -11.56 -8.10
C LEU A 399 -18.43 -12.49 -9.25
N ASN A 400 -18.98 -12.30 -10.44
CA ASN A 400 -18.53 -12.92 -11.68
C ASN A 400 -19.00 -12.10 -12.90
N SER A 401 -18.10 -11.32 -13.47
CA SER A 401 -18.42 -10.46 -14.63
C SER A 401 -18.70 -11.23 -15.92
N ARG A 402 -18.35 -12.52 -16.00
CA ARG A 402 -18.61 -13.35 -17.16
C ARG A 402 -20.01 -13.98 -17.16
N GLU A 403 -20.54 -14.29 -15.98
CA GLU A 403 -21.75 -15.11 -15.86
C GLU A 403 -23.01 -14.33 -15.47
N ASN A 404 -22.86 -13.30 -14.61
CA ASN A 404 -24.01 -12.62 -14.01
C ASN A 404 -23.77 -11.13 -13.75
N ASP A 405 -24.82 -10.46 -13.29
CA ASP A 405 -24.81 -9.04 -12.96
C ASP A 405 -24.77 -8.79 -11.45
N ASN A 406 -24.34 -9.79 -10.68
CA ASN A 406 -24.21 -9.73 -9.23
C ASN A 406 -22.97 -8.93 -8.81
N PHE A 407 -23.20 -7.94 -7.97
CA PHE A 407 -22.18 -7.05 -7.46
C PHE A 407 -22.26 -6.99 -5.91
N LEU A 408 -21.12 -6.97 -5.27
CA LEU A 408 -21.03 -6.80 -3.83
C LEU A 408 -20.48 -5.41 -3.54
N PHE A 409 -21.27 -4.53 -2.92
CA PHE A 409 -20.85 -3.21 -2.49
C PHE A 409 -20.54 -3.19 -1.00
N PHE A 410 -19.61 -2.33 -0.62
CA PHE A 410 -19.22 -2.11 0.78
C PHE A 410 -19.53 -0.67 1.18
N ASN A 411 -20.09 -0.52 2.37
CA ASN A 411 -20.28 0.77 3.02
C ASN A 411 -19.42 0.81 4.29
N ASN A 412 -18.44 1.69 4.31
CA ASN A 412 -17.49 1.83 5.40
C ASN A 412 -17.47 3.28 5.89
N GLY A 413 -17.39 3.46 7.21
CA GLY A 413 -17.00 4.72 7.83
C GLY A 413 -15.74 4.54 8.65
N TRP A 414 -15.11 5.62 9.05
CA TRP A 414 -13.90 5.56 9.90
C TRP A 414 -14.13 4.81 11.21
N ILE A 415 -15.30 4.97 11.82
CA ILE A 415 -15.68 4.44 13.15
C ILE A 415 -16.98 3.65 13.14
N THR A 416 -17.59 3.47 11.98
CA THR A 416 -18.77 2.63 11.80
C THR A 416 -18.39 1.34 11.09
N PRO A 417 -18.87 0.19 11.60
CA PRO A 417 -18.52 -1.11 11.00
C PRO A 417 -18.92 -1.19 9.54
N SER A 418 -18.14 -1.91 8.76
CA SER A 418 -18.46 -2.19 7.36
C SER A 418 -19.78 -2.95 7.24
N THR A 419 -20.56 -2.58 6.25
CA THR A 419 -21.75 -3.33 5.83
C THR A 419 -21.64 -3.65 4.35
N SER A 420 -22.05 -4.83 3.94
CA SER A 420 -22.07 -5.21 2.54
C SER A 420 -23.50 -5.25 2.00
N TYR A 421 -23.61 -4.95 0.71
CA TYR A 421 -24.86 -4.94 -0.04
C TYR A 421 -24.69 -5.77 -1.29
N TYR A 422 -25.56 -6.76 -1.45
CA TYR A 422 -25.69 -7.50 -2.68
C TYR A 422 -26.57 -6.72 -3.66
N PHE A 423 -26.09 -6.51 -4.86
CA PHE A 423 -26.79 -5.79 -5.92
C PHE A 423 -26.88 -6.66 -7.16
N ASP A 424 -28.09 -6.91 -7.65
CA ASP A 424 -28.35 -7.49 -8.95
C ASP A 424 -28.61 -6.37 -9.96
N GLY A 425 -27.62 -6.12 -10.83
CA GLY A 425 -27.66 -5.04 -11.80
C GLY A 425 -28.75 -5.18 -12.86
N SER A 426 -29.25 -6.41 -13.10
CA SER A 426 -30.29 -6.68 -14.11
C SER A 426 -31.70 -6.38 -13.60
N THR A 427 -31.92 -6.51 -12.28
CA THR A 427 -33.23 -6.30 -11.65
C THR A 427 -33.29 -5.06 -10.74
N ASP A 428 -32.17 -4.36 -10.57
CA ASP A 428 -31.99 -3.24 -9.60
C ASP A 428 -32.26 -3.63 -8.13
N ARG A 429 -32.19 -4.91 -7.83
CA ARG A 429 -32.43 -5.41 -6.49
C ARG A 429 -31.19 -5.17 -5.63
N LEU A 430 -31.35 -4.33 -4.63
CA LEU A 430 -30.33 -4.05 -3.60
C LEU A 430 -30.76 -4.64 -2.27
N GLU A 431 -29.95 -5.53 -1.70
CA GLU A 431 -30.18 -6.14 -0.40
C GLU A 431 -28.98 -6.02 0.50
N LYS A 432 -29.20 -5.72 1.79
CA LYS A 432 -28.14 -5.82 2.79
C LYS A 432 -27.71 -7.28 2.88
N SER A 433 -26.45 -7.56 2.61
CA SER A 433 -25.92 -8.90 2.71
C SER A 433 -25.85 -9.32 4.18
N LYS A 434 -26.22 -10.57 4.45
CA LYS A 434 -26.02 -11.22 5.75
C LYS A 434 -24.74 -12.06 5.77
N GLN A 435 -24.12 -12.25 4.61
CA GLN A 435 -22.93 -13.05 4.39
C GLN A 435 -21.82 -12.19 3.79
N PHE A 436 -20.60 -12.68 3.87
CA PHE A 436 -19.43 -11.99 3.33
C PHE A 436 -19.23 -10.58 3.89
N ILE A 437 -19.55 -10.39 5.17
CA ILE A 437 -19.39 -9.14 5.88
C ILE A 437 -18.07 -9.18 6.63
N ALA A 438 -17.13 -8.35 6.22
CA ALA A 438 -15.80 -8.24 6.82
C ALA A 438 -15.78 -7.65 8.24
N SER A 439 -16.91 -7.31 8.84
CA SER A 439 -16.91 -6.58 10.11
C SER A 439 -17.87 -7.12 11.18
N GLY A 440 -18.46 -8.27 10.94
CA GLY A 440 -19.22 -9.02 11.92
C GLY A 440 -20.01 -8.19 12.92
N ASN A 441 -19.68 -8.36 14.19
CA ASN A 441 -20.31 -7.70 15.33
C ASN A 441 -19.45 -6.57 15.92
N TYR A 442 -18.60 -5.92 15.14
CA TYR A 442 -17.89 -4.75 15.62
C TYR A 442 -18.86 -3.73 16.24
N PRO A 443 -18.53 -3.14 17.39
CA PRO A 443 -19.35 -2.12 17.97
C PRO A 443 -19.37 -0.86 17.09
N ASP A 444 -20.51 -0.17 17.08
CA ASP A 444 -20.62 1.17 16.51
C ASP A 444 -19.94 2.17 17.46
N PHE A 445 -18.76 2.60 17.10
CA PHE A 445 -17.97 3.56 17.88
C PHE A 445 -18.43 5.02 17.70
N SER A 446 -19.40 5.30 16.85
CA SER A 446 -19.95 6.66 16.65
C SER A 446 -20.61 7.25 17.90
N LYS A 447 -20.92 6.40 18.90
CA LYS A 447 -21.41 6.86 20.21
C LYS A 447 -20.31 7.51 21.06
N GLN A 448 -19.08 7.03 20.96
CA GLN A 448 -17.92 7.47 21.77
C GLN A 448 -17.03 8.46 21.05
N TYR A 449 -16.92 8.32 19.73
CA TYR A 449 -16.03 9.11 18.90
C TYR A 449 -16.78 9.95 17.87
N SER A 450 -16.13 11.00 17.42
CA SER A 450 -16.60 11.89 16.34
C SER A 450 -15.61 11.86 15.18
N VAL A 451 -16.12 12.08 13.98
CA VAL A 451 -15.35 12.31 12.77
C VAL A 451 -15.61 13.73 12.29
N LYS A 452 -14.56 14.46 11.94
CA LYS A 452 -14.64 15.79 11.33
C LYS A 452 -13.79 15.80 10.07
N GLU A 453 -14.37 16.21 8.97
CA GLU A 453 -13.70 16.47 7.71
C GLU A 453 -13.53 17.97 7.54
N VAL A 454 -12.30 18.42 7.21
CA VAL A 454 -11.98 19.83 7.04
C VAL A 454 -11.05 20.03 5.85
N GLU A 455 -11.05 21.25 5.32
CA GLU A 455 -10.11 21.72 4.28
C GLU A 455 -9.12 22.69 4.93
N ILE A 456 -7.81 22.42 4.78
CA ILE A 456 -6.73 23.16 5.43
C ILE A 456 -5.94 23.92 4.35
N ALA A 457 -5.74 25.21 4.53
CA ALA A 457 -4.86 25.97 3.63
C ALA A 457 -3.40 25.53 3.82
N SER A 458 -2.77 25.04 2.77
CA SER A 458 -1.35 24.71 2.73
C SER A 458 -0.48 25.97 2.56
N HIS A 459 0.84 25.78 2.52
CA HIS A 459 1.86 26.83 2.39
C HIS A 459 1.65 27.76 1.16
N ASP A 460 0.99 27.27 0.12
CA ASP A 460 0.70 27.98 -1.13
C ASP A 460 -0.79 28.36 -1.29
N GLY A 461 -1.59 28.19 -0.22
CA GLY A 461 -3.02 28.48 -0.19
C GLY A 461 -3.92 27.40 -0.78
N VAL A 462 -3.35 26.30 -1.28
CA VAL A 462 -4.13 25.15 -1.76
C VAL A 462 -4.82 24.48 -0.58
N MET A 463 -6.12 24.17 -0.73
CA MET A 463 -6.92 23.54 0.33
C MET A 463 -6.72 22.03 0.34
N VAL A 464 -6.18 21.51 1.45
CA VAL A 464 -5.84 20.10 1.67
C VAL A 464 -6.89 19.47 2.58
N PRO A 465 -7.54 18.37 2.16
CA PRO A 465 -8.50 17.66 3.02
C PRO A 465 -7.80 16.99 4.20
N LEU A 466 -8.44 17.03 5.36
CA LEU A 466 -7.98 16.38 6.60
C LEU A 466 -9.16 15.72 7.30
N SER A 467 -9.06 14.40 7.51
CA SER A 467 -10.01 13.64 8.32
C SER A 467 -9.51 13.54 9.75
N ILE A 468 -10.34 13.89 10.73
CA ILE A 468 -9.98 13.90 12.16
C ILE A 468 -10.97 13.03 12.93
N ILE A 469 -10.46 12.01 13.63
CA ILE A 469 -11.24 11.08 14.47
C ILE A 469 -10.81 11.31 15.91
N TYR A 470 -11.75 11.61 16.78
CA TYR A 470 -11.43 12.01 18.16
C TYR A 470 -12.51 11.61 19.16
N PRO A 471 -12.15 11.41 20.45
CA PRO A 471 -13.11 11.17 21.52
C PRO A 471 -14.10 12.35 21.68
N LYS A 472 -15.40 12.09 21.81
CA LYS A 472 -16.40 13.16 21.97
C LYS A 472 -16.19 14.05 23.19
N ASN A 473 -15.55 13.53 24.21
CA ASN A 473 -15.21 14.25 25.45
C ASN A 473 -13.81 14.83 25.46
N ILE A 474 -13.16 14.97 24.28
CA ILE A 474 -11.81 15.55 24.17
C ILE A 474 -11.77 16.95 24.77
N LYS A 475 -10.71 17.24 25.51
CA LYS A 475 -10.38 18.61 25.93
C LYS A 475 -9.62 19.28 24.82
N MET A 476 -10.15 20.37 24.27
CA MET A 476 -9.50 21.16 23.23
C MET A 476 -8.48 22.14 23.88
N ASP A 477 -7.49 21.57 24.59
CA ASP A 477 -6.45 22.33 25.32
C ASP A 477 -5.02 21.96 24.86
N GLY A 478 -4.88 21.08 23.87
CA GLY A 478 -3.61 20.61 23.34
C GLY A 478 -2.95 19.49 24.14
N SER A 479 -3.60 18.97 25.18
CA SER A 479 -3.02 17.93 26.05
C SER A 479 -3.15 16.51 25.50
N THR A 480 -4.03 16.30 24.49
CA THR A 480 -4.33 14.99 23.95
C THR A 480 -3.29 14.57 22.89
N PRO A 481 -2.74 13.35 22.94
CA PRO A 481 -1.90 12.82 21.87
C PRO A 481 -2.69 12.78 20.54
N CYS A 482 -1.97 13.03 19.43
CA CYS A 482 -2.54 12.91 18.09
C CYS A 482 -1.59 12.10 17.19
N TYR A 483 -2.11 11.06 16.57
CA TYR A 483 -1.48 10.32 15.50
C TYR A 483 -1.97 10.87 14.17
N ILE A 484 -1.07 11.45 13.36
CA ILE A 484 -1.36 11.92 12.00
C ILE A 484 -0.60 11.08 11.00
N SER A 485 -1.30 10.56 9.99
CA SER A 485 -0.72 9.74 8.90
C SER A 485 -0.98 10.37 7.54
N GLY A 486 0.01 10.26 6.64
CA GLY A 486 -0.07 10.70 5.25
C GLY A 486 0.69 9.76 4.33
N TYR A 487 0.43 9.87 3.00
CA TYR A 487 1.12 9.08 1.98
C TYR A 487 1.60 9.95 0.81
N GLY A 488 0.67 10.37 -0.09
CA GLY A 488 0.91 11.34 -1.13
C GLY A 488 1.77 10.86 -2.29
N ALA A 489 1.50 9.68 -2.84
CA ALA A 489 2.19 9.14 -4.01
C ALA A 489 1.27 8.29 -4.90
N TYR A 490 1.66 8.11 -6.17
CA TYR A 490 1.02 7.24 -7.18
C TYR A 490 -0.46 7.52 -7.41
N GLY A 491 -0.96 8.73 -7.09
CA GLY A 491 -2.39 9.03 -7.16
C GLY A 491 -3.26 8.18 -6.21
N SER A 492 -2.64 7.54 -5.21
CA SER A 492 -3.35 6.70 -4.24
C SER A 492 -4.20 7.55 -3.31
N SER A 493 -5.51 7.27 -3.25
CA SER A 493 -6.46 7.99 -2.41
C SER A 493 -6.81 7.20 -1.17
N ARG A 494 -6.80 7.87 -0.01
CA ARG A 494 -7.33 7.29 1.21
C ARG A 494 -8.80 7.71 1.39
N THR A 495 -9.69 6.72 1.25
CA THR A 495 -11.14 6.92 1.48
C THR A 495 -11.52 6.32 2.83
N PRO A 496 -12.67 6.70 3.44
CA PRO A 496 -13.10 6.13 4.68
C PRO A 496 -13.14 4.60 4.63
N TYR A 497 -12.51 3.98 5.60
CA TYR A 497 -12.59 2.56 5.90
C TYR A 497 -12.74 2.42 7.42
N TYR A 498 -13.22 1.30 7.89
CA TYR A 498 -13.19 1.04 9.32
C TYR A 498 -11.74 0.97 9.77
N ILE A 499 -11.35 1.87 10.69
CA ILE A 499 -9.92 2.10 11.03
C ILE A 499 -9.19 0.89 11.63
N GLY A 500 -9.89 -0.26 11.67
CA GLY A 500 -9.30 -1.53 12.03
C GLY A 500 -8.95 -1.67 13.52
N ASP A 501 -8.43 -2.82 13.84
CA ASP A 501 -8.26 -3.25 15.22
C ASP A 501 -7.09 -2.51 15.89
N ASN A 502 -5.99 -2.29 15.15
CA ASN A 502 -4.80 -1.62 15.63
C ASN A 502 -5.04 -0.12 15.93
N LEU A 503 -5.60 0.63 14.97
CA LEU A 503 -5.88 2.05 15.16
C LEU A 503 -7.02 2.28 16.17
N MET A 504 -7.99 1.36 16.25
CA MET A 504 -9.03 1.44 17.29
C MET A 504 -8.43 1.24 18.68
N ALA A 505 -7.50 0.30 18.85
CA ALA A 505 -6.80 0.11 20.11
C ALA A 505 -5.98 1.34 20.51
N LEU A 506 -5.38 2.05 19.53
CA LEU A 506 -4.71 3.33 19.75
C LEU A 506 -5.69 4.44 20.14
N LEU A 507 -6.83 4.55 19.44
CA LEU A 507 -7.90 5.53 19.74
C LEU A 507 -8.42 5.38 21.18
N GLU A 508 -8.56 4.13 21.67
CA GLU A 508 -8.95 3.82 23.06
C GLU A 508 -7.94 4.29 24.11
N GLN A 509 -6.70 4.63 23.72
CA GLN A 509 -5.71 5.25 24.61
C GLN A 509 -5.89 6.78 24.73
N ASN A 510 -7.07 7.29 24.42
CA ASN A 510 -7.41 8.72 24.38
C ASN A 510 -6.51 9.48 23.39
N THR A 511 -6.34 8.96 22.19
CA THR A 511 -5.52 9.53 21.11
C THR A 511 -6.44 10.03 20.00
N VAL A 512 -6.15 11.20 19.43
CA VAL A 512 -6.75 11.67 18.18
C VAL A 512 -6.07 10.93 17.02
N ILE A 513 -6.84 10.51 16.02
CA ILE A 513 -6.31 9.95 14.78
C ILE A 513 -6.66 10.89 13.64
N ALA A 514 -5.67 11.26 12.83
CA ALA A 514 -5.87 12.13 11.69
C ALA A 514 -5.26 11.54 10.41
N PHE A 515 -5.93 11.76 9.28
CA PHE A 515 -5.44 11.38 7.96
C PHE A 515 -5.34 12.63 7.09
N ALA A 516 -4.11 12.99 6.70
CA ALA A 516 -3.84 14.08 5.79
C ALA A 516 -3.89 13.58 4.34
N HIS A 517 -4.83 14.12 3.54
CA HIS A 517 -5.04 13.75 2.14
C HIS A 517 -4.20 14.66 1.24
N VAL A 518 -2.88 14.54 1.38
CA VAL A 518 -1.89 15.44 0.78
C VAL A 518 -1.78 15.27 -0.74
N ARG A 519 -1.27 16.30 -1.43
CA ARG A 519 -0.92 16.21 -2.86
C ARG A 519 0.06 15.07 -3.12
N GLY A 520 -0.05 14.46 -4.31
CA GLY A 520 0.56 13.18 -4.68
C GLY A 520 -0.42 12.01 -4.55
N GLY A 521 -1.49 12.16 -3.73
CA GLY A 521 -2.67 11.30 -3.74
C GLY A 521 -3.61 11.59 -4.93
N GLY A 522 -4.76 10.91 -4.98
CA GLY A 522 -5.74 11.07 -6.05
C GLY A 522 -7.06 11.75 -5.63
N GLU A 523 -7.17 12.23 -4.39
CA GLU A 523 -8.43 12.69 -3.79
C GLU A 523 -9.14 13.77 -4.60
N LYS A 524 -8.40 14.65 -5.25
CA LYS A 524 -8.91 15.73 -6.11
C LYS A 524 -8.50 15.55 -7.59
N GLY A 525 -8.43 14.30 -8.07
CA GLY A 525 -8.18 13.96 -9.47
C GLY A 525 -6.70 13.93 -9.88
N ALA A 526 -6.45 13.89 -11.19
CA ALA A 526 -5.10 13.74 -11.76
C ALA A 526 -4.17 14.93 -11.42
N ASN A 527 -4.70 16.15 -11.36
CA ASN A 527 -3.89 17.32 -10.97
C ASN A 527 -3.45 17.26 -9.50
N TRP A 528 -4.19 16.60 -8.65
CA TRP A 528 -3.80 16.38 -7.25
C TRP A 528 -2.58 15.46 -7.15
N HIS A 529 -2.54 14.40 -7.96
CA HIS A 529 -1.39 13.52 -8.10
C HIS A 529 -0.18 14.29 -8.67
N LYS A 530 -0.35 14.95 -9.82
CA LYS A 530 0.70 15.75 -10.46
C LYS A 530 1.21 16.88 -9.55
N GLY A 531 0.38 17.37 -8.63
CA GLY A 531 0.72 18.39 -7.63
C GLY A 531 1.65 17.90 -6.50
N GLY A 532 1.95 16.60 -6.42
CA GLY A 532 2.88 15.99 -5.45
C GLY A 532 3.79 14.94 -6.08
N GLN A 533 4.20 15.15 -7.35
CA GLN A 533 5.04 14.23 -8.13
C GLN A 533 6.28 14.95 -8.66
N LYS A 534 7.45 14.32 -8.69
CA LYS A 534 8.69 14.89 -9.22
C LYS A 534 8.95 16.32 -8.67
N ALA A 535 9.04 17.33 -9.53
CA ALA A 535 9.29 18.73 -9.16
C ALA A 535 8.34 19.30 -8.11
N THR A 536 7.11 18.80 -8.06
CA THR A 536 6.07 19.26 -7.14
C THR A 536 5.97 18.44 -5.86
N LYS A 537 6.79 17.37 -5.72
CA LYS A 537 6.82 16.50 -4.52
C LYS A 537 6.97 17.25 -3.20
N PRO A 538 7.68 18.38 -3.10
CA PRO A 538 7.71 19.18 -1.87
C PRO A 538 6.34 19.54 -1.31
N ASN A 539 5.33 19.68 -2.14
CA ASN A 539 3.96 19.94 -1.69
C ASN A 539 3.43 18.83 -0.77
N THR A 540 3.84 17.57 -0.98
CA THR A 540 3.39 16.42 -0.20
C THR A 540 3.69 16.60 1.29
N TRP A 541 4.95 16.87 1.66
CA TRP A 541 5.28 17.04 3.08
C TRP A 541 4.91 18.42 3.63
N LYS A 542 4.84 19.45 2.79
CA LYS A 542 4.38 20.77 3.22
C LYS A 542 2.87 20.78 3.52
N ASP A 543 2.07 20.05 2.76
CA ASP A 543 0.66 19.81 3.05
C ASP A 543 0.51 19.07 4.40
N PHE A 544 1.35 18.06 4.65
CA PHE A 544 1.37 17.31 5.91
C PHE A 544 1.75 18.18 7.11
N ILE A 545 2.75 19.06 6.95
CA ILE A 545 3.14 20.06 7.95
C ILE A 545 1.97 21.01 8.23
N ALA A 546 1.31 21.54 7.21
CA ALA A 546 0.17 22.45 7.38
C ALA A 546 -1.00 21.77 8.12
N CYS A 547 -1.33 20.52 7.79
CA CYS A 547 -2.31 19.73 8.53
C CYS A 547 -1.91 19.53 10.00
N SER A 548 -0.63 19.29 10.27
CA SER A 548 -0.09 19.14 11.61
C SER A 548 -0.17 20.43 12.42
N GLU A 549 0.18 21.56 11.81
CA GLU A 549 0.06 22.91 12.43
C GLU A 549 -1.40 23.25 12.72
N TYR A 550 -2.33 22.88 11.83
CA TYR A 550 -3.76 23.07 12.07
C TYR A 550 -4.23 22.30 13.33
N LEU A 551 -3.85 21.03 13.48
CA LEU A 551 -4.23 20.23 14.65
C LEU A 551 -3.72 20.85 15.96
N ILE A 552 -2.53 21.44 15.96
CA ILE A 552 -1.96 22.15 17.11
C ILE A 552 -2.70 23.47 17.33
N LYS A 553 -2.91 24.28 16.29
CA LYS A 553 -3.60 25.57 16.36
C LYS A 553 -5.01 25.43 16.92
N GLU A 554 -5.74 24.44 16.44
CA GLU A 554 -7.11 24.12 16.90
C GLU A 554 -7.14 23.36 18.23
N LYS A 555 -5.97 23.12 18.85
CA LYS A 555 -5.81 22.48 20.16
C LYS A 555 -6.32 21.03 20.25
N TYR A 556 -6.39 20.32 19.12
CA TYR A 556 -6.55 18.87 19.15
C TYR A 556 -5.36 18.20 19.84
N THR A 557 -4.18 18.80 19.72
CA THR A 557 -2.91 18.32 20.25
C THR A 557 -1.92 19.48 20.44
N SER A 558 -0.69 19.17 20.83
CA SER A 558 0.47 20.08 20.84
C SER A 558 1.69 19.41 20.21
N ALA A 559 2.73 20.15 19.91
CA ALA A 559 3.99 19.60 19.37
C ALA A 559 4.58 18.48 20.28
N ASP A 560 4.46 18.62 21.61
CA ASP A 560 4.88 17.59 22.57
C ASP A 560 3.97 16.34 22.62
N LYS A 561 2.89 16.32 21.87
CA LYS A 561 1.89 15.23 21.83
C LYS A 561 1.63 14.72 20.41
N LEU A 562 2.27 15.32 19.39
CA LEU A 562 2.05 14.98 17.98
C LEU A 562 2.95 13.82 17.56
N ILE A 563 2.32 12.79 16.98
CA ILE A 563 2.94 11.58 16.43
C ILE A 563 2.71 11.61 14.92
N GLY A 564 3.77 11.80 14.13
CA GLY A 564 3.71 11.73 12.66
C GLY A 564 3.97 10.31 12.16
N ASN A 565 3.29 9.89 11.11
CA ASN A 565 3.46 8.58 10.50
C ASN A 565 3.50 8.66 8.97
N GLY A 566 4.37 7.84 8.37
CA GLY A 566 4.43 7.60 6.94
C GLY A 566 5.01 6.24 6.61
N ALA A 567 4.40 5.54 5.64
CA ALA A 567 4.82 4.20 5.22
C ALA A 567 5.24 4.18 3.75
N SER A 568 6.18 3.31 3.38
CA SER A 568 6.62 3.14 1.98
C SER A 568 7.09 4.48 1.39
N MET A 569 6.55 4.93 0.26
CA MET A 569 6.82 6.28 -0.29
C MET A 569 6.40 7.41 0.69
N GLY A 570 5.56 7.14 1.68
CA GLY A 570 5.30 8.04 2.81
C GLY A 570 6.53 8.26 3.72
N GLY A 571 7.60 7.49 3.55
CA GLY A 571 8.93 7.74 4.12
C GLY A 571 9.51 9.08 3.69
N VAL A 572 9.32 9.47 2.40
CA VAL A 572 9.65 10.82 1.90
C VAL A 572 8.87 11.87 2.69
N LEU A 573 7.55 11.68 2.83
CA LEU A 573 6.68 12.61 3.52
C LEU A 573 7.15 12.86 4.97
N ILE A 574 7.24 11.79 5.78
CA ILE A 574 7.58 11.94 7.20
C ILE A 574 9.05 12.27 7.42
N GLY A 575 9.96 11.68 6.64
CA GLY A 575 11.39 11.96 6.70
C GLY A 575 11.70 13.42 6.38
N ARG A 576 11.05 13.97 5.33
CA ARG A 576 11.19 15.40 4.98
C ARG A 576 10.49 16.31 6.00
N ALA A 577 9.32 15.93 6.51
CA ALA A 577 8.62 16.72 7.53
C ALA A 577 9.47 16.90 8.79
N ILE A 578 10.10 15.84 9.31
CA ILE A 578 10.94 15.93 10.52
C ILE A 578 12.31 16.56 10.28
N THR A 579 12.83 16.55 9.04
CA THR A 579 14.10 17.23 8.71
C THR A 579 13.89 18.72 8.39
N GLU A 580 12.69 19.12 7.95
CA GLU A 580 12.31 20.50 7.71
C GLU A 580 11.76 21.20 8.98
N ARG A 581 10.94 20.48 9.77
CA ARG A 581 10.30 20.96 11.01
C ARG A 581 10.48 19.96 12.17
N PRO A 582 11.71 19.77 12.67
CA PRO A 582 11.98 18.84 13.77
C PRO A 582 11.28 19.26 15.08
N ASP A 583 10.92 20.53 15.23
CA ASP A 583 10.20 21.12 16.35
C ASP A 583 8.73 20.73 16.44
N LEU A 584 8.14 20.32 15.31
CA LEU A 584 6.69 20.14 15.18
C LEU A 584 6.20 18.80 15.77
N PHE A 585 7.06 17.78 15.78
CA PHE A 585 6.69 16.42 16.17
C PHE A 585 7.38 15.99 17.45
N LYS A 586 6.65 15.31 18.35
CA LYS A 586 7.23 14.57 19.48
C LYS A 586 7.80 13.23 19.04
N VAL A 587 7.08 12.55 18.14
CA VAL A 587 7.41 11.20 17.63
C VAL A 587 7.25 11.16 16.12
N ALA A 588 8.14 10.43 15.46
CA ALA A 588 7.96 9.99 14.08
C ALA A 588 8.00 8.46 13.98
N LEU A 589 7.00 7.88 13.34
CA LEU A 589 6.92 6.47 13.00
C LEU A 589 7.12 6.33 11.48
N ILE A 590 8.15 5.61 11.07
CA ILE A 590 8.52 5.42 9.67
C ILE A 590 8.43 3.93 9.37
N GLU A 591 7.44 3.53 8.58
CA GLU A 591 7.16 2.13 8.30
C GLU A 591 7.62 1.76 6.89
N VAL A 592 8.60 0.85 6.76
CA VAL A 592 9.17 0.40 5.48
C VAL A 592 9.40 1.58 4.51
N GLY A 593 9.90 2.71 5.06
CA GLY A 593 9.88 4.02 4.42
C GLY A 593 11.04 4.26 3.46
N ASP A 594 10.73 4.79 2.27
CA ASP A 594 11.76 5.27 1.34
C ASP A 594 12.28 6.66 1.80
N THR A 595 13.43 6.66 2.46
CA THR A 595 14.04 7.85 3.08
C THR A 595 15.35 8.28 2.41
N ASN A 596 15.89 7.46 1.48
CA ASN A 596 17.13 7.74 0.75
C ASN A 596 16.90 7.69 -0.77
N ILE A 597 16.06 8.59 -1.25
CA ILE A 597 15.55 8.63 -2.64
C ILE A 597 16.66 8.73 -3.68
N ILE A 598 17.74 9.45 -3.41
CA ILE A 598 18.90 9.55 -4.35
C ILE A 598 19.62 8.22 -4.54
N ARG A 599 19.33 7.21 -3.71
CA ARG A 599 19.90 5.86 -3.84
C ARG A 599 18.85 4.81 -4.23
N SER A 600 17.57 5.16 -4.22
CA SER A 600 16.49 4.19 -4.49
C SER A 600 16.56 3.64 -5.92
N GLU A 601 17.00 4.43 -6.92
CA GLU A 601 17.07 3.97 -8.33
C GLU A 601 18.03 2.79 -8.55
N ILE A 602 19.02 2.58 -7.66
CA ILE A 602 19.96 1.44 -7.77
C ILE A 602 19.40 0.13 -7.22
N THR A 603 18.30 0.17 -6.47
CA THR A 603 17.65 -1.05 -5.94
C THR A 603 17.01 -1.84 -7.08
N PRO A 604 16.75 -3.15 -6.88
CA PRO A 604 16.03 -3.94 -7.87
C PRO A 604 14.68 -3.34 -8.30
N ASN A 605 13.93 -2.75 -7.36
CA ASN A 605 12.65 -2.07 -7.63
C ASN A 605 12.81 -0.58 -8.05
N GLY A 606 14.01 -0.01 -7.94
CA GLY A 606 14.26 1.41 -8.18
C GLY A 606 13.80 1.92 -9.53
N PRO A 607 14.09 1.23 -10.66
CA PRO A 607 13.61 1.65 -11.97
C PRO A 607 12.10 1.81 -12.07
N ASN A 608 11.32 1.03 -11.31
CA ASN A 608 9.87 1.15 -11.25
C ASN A 608 9.40 2.45 -10.58
N GLN A 609 10.25 3.10 -9.77
CA GLN A 609 9.91 4.35 -9.08
C GLN A 609 10.09 5.60 -9.98
N ILE A 610 10.86 5.48 -11.06
CA ILE A 610 11.20 6.61 -11.95
C ILE A 610 9.96 7.41 -12.43
N PRO A 611 8.83 6.81 -12.80
CA PRO A 611 7.64 7.56 -13.18
C PRO A 611 7.14 8.53 -12.11
N GLU A 612 7.24 8.15 -10.83
CA GLU A 612 6.78 8.95 -9.69
C GLU A 612 7.79 9.99 -9.23
N ILE A 613 9.06 9.61 -9.12
CA ILE A 613 10.08 10.46 -8.47
C ILE A 613 11.10 11.09 -9.43
N GLY A 614 11.31 10.53 -10.63
CA GLY A 614 12.36 10.94 -11.56
C GLY A 614 13.58 10.02 -11.54
N THR A 615 14.64 10.39 -12.26
CA THR A 615 15.85 9.58 -12.45
C THR A 615 17.13 10.39 -12.27
N LEU A 616 18.20 9.76 -11.80
CA LEU A 616 19.54 10.33 -11.72
C LEU A 616 20.23 10.48 -13.10
N LYS A 617 19.62 9.98 -14.18
CA LYS A 617 20.21 10.01 -15.54
C LYS A 617 20.14 11.38 -16.21
N ASN A 618 19.47 12.35 -15.61
CA ASN A 618 19.42 13.72 -16.07
C ASN A 618 19.45 14.73 -14.90
N GLU A 619 20.02 15.91 -15.16
CA GLU A 619 20.22 16.94 -14.14
C GLU A 619 18.91 17.50 -13.56
N THR A 620 17.87 17.60 -14.38
CA THR A 620 16.58 18.16 -13.94
C THR A 620 15.93 17.30 -12.88
N ASP A 621 15.77 16.00 -13.15
CA ASP A 621 15.18 15.05 -12.20
C ASP A 621 16.07 14.88 -10.96
N THR A 622 17.41 14.90 -11.14
CA THR A 622 18.34 14.81 -10.02
C THR A 622 18.12 15.90 -8.97
N LYS A 623 17.81 17.14 -9.40
CA LYS A 623 17.47 18.23 -8.47
C LYS A 623 16.22 17.92 -7.64
N TYR A 624 15.22 17.26 -8.23
CA TYR A 624 14.03 16.83 -7.51
C TYR A 624 14.33 15.73 -6.50
N LEU A 625 15.14 14.75 -6.90
CA LEU A 625 15.57 13.65 -6.03
C LEU A 625 16.37 14.15 -4.83
N LEU A 626 17.30 15.08 -5.03
CA LEU A 626 18.06 15.74 -3.96
C LEU A 626 17.18 16.51 -2.98
N GLU A 627 16.06 17.07 -3.45
CA GLU A 627 15.11 17.76 -2.56
C GLU A 627 14.23 16.78 -1.78
N MET A 628 13.87 15.65 -2.38
CA MET A 628 13.08 14.60 -1.72
C MET A 628 13.88 13.80 -0.69
N ASP A 629 15.19 13.69 -0.84
CA ASP A 629 16.04 12.80 -0.06
C ASP A 629 16.13 13.24 1.40
N ALA A 630 15.42 12.54 2.27
CA ALA A 630 15.37 12.88 3.69
C ALA A 630 16.73 12.68 4.38
N GLN A 631 17.49 11.65 3.98
CA GLN A 631 18.78 11.33 4.58
C GLN A 631 19.79 12.48 4.40
N SER A 632 19.91 13.07 3.23
CA SER A 632 20.83 14.17 2.95
C SER A 632 20.43 15.50 3.63
N LYS A 633 19.20 15.59 4.14
CA LYS A 633 18.70 16.77 4.87
C LYS A 633 18.90 16.66 6.39
N VAL A 634 19.40 15.54 6.90
CA VAL A 634 19.71 15.40 8.33
C VAL A 634 20.92 16.26 8.68
N LYS A 635 20.77 17.12 9.70
CA LYS A 635 21.80 18.06 10.18
C LYS A 635 22.41 17.56 11.47
N LYS A 636 23.74 17.56 11.56
CA LYS A 636 24.46 17.19 12.79
C LYS A 636 24.21 18.23 13.89
N GLY A 637 23.83 17.74 15.07
CA GLY A 637 23.56 18.59 16.23
C GLY A 637 22.15 19.17 16.28
N GLU A 638 21.26 18.81 15.33
CA GLU A 638 19.84 19.17 15.38
C GLU A 638 19.10 18.31 16.42
N LYS A 639 18.02 18.84 16.99
CA LYS A 639 17.16 18.14 17.96
C LYS A 639 15.98 17.49 17.27
N TYR A 640 16.14 16.23 16.84
CA TYR A 640 15.09 15.47 16.19
C TYR A 640 14.05 14.94 17.19
N PRO A 641 12.82 14.61 16.74
CA PRO A 641 11.83 13.89 17.56
C PRO A 641 12.34 12.51 17.97
N ALA A 642 11.63 11.83 18.85
CA ALA A 642 11.80 10.39 19.01
C ALA A 642 11.40 9.70 17.69
N VAL A 643 12.24 8.80 17.18
CA VAL A 643 11.97 8.13 15.89
C VAL A 643 12.00 6.62 16.07
N LEU A 644 10.97 5.94 15.59
CA LEU A 644 10.99 4.50 15.38
C LEU A 644 10.90 4.23 13.89
N VAL A 645 11.96 3.65 13.35
CA VAL A 645 12.04 3.18 11.97
C VAL A 645 11.74 1.69 11.98
N HIS A 646 10.70 1.26 11.28
CA HIS A 646 10.35 -0.15 11.10
C HIS A 646 10.75 -0.63 9.70
N THR A 647 11.36 -1.82 9.62
CA THR A 647 11.72 -2.48 8.35
C THR A 647 11.50 -3.98 8.41
N GLY A 648 10.96 -4.54 7.31
CA GLY A 648 10.89 -5.97 7.08
C GLY A 648 12.11 -6.46 6.30
N MET A 649 12.76 -7.53 6.74
CA MET A 649 13.96 -8.04 6.06
C MET A 649 13.67 -8.72 4.73
N ASN A 650 12.41 -9.10 4.48
CA ASN A 650 11.93 -9.69 3.23
C ASN A 650 11.27 -8.63 2.31
N ASP A 651 11.44 -7.34 2.61
CA ASP A 651 10.88 -6.26 1.80
C ASP A 651 11.54 -6.24 0.42
N ALA A 652 10.73 -6.41 -0.62
CA ALA A 652 11.14 -6.43 -2.01
C ALA A 652 10.85 -5.12 -2.74
N ARG A 653 10.17 -4.17 -2.07
CA ARG A 653 9.80 -2.86 -2.63
C ARG A 653 10.71 -1.75 -2.17
N VAL A 654 11.06 -1.74 -0.88
CA VAL A 654 11.97 -0.79 -0.25
C VAL A 654 13.04 -1.58 0.51
N ASP A 655 14.22 -1.66 -0.04
CA ASP A 655 15.32 -2.39 0.57
C ASP A 655 15.57 -1.93 2.02
N SER A 656 15.70 -2.89 2.94
CA SER A 656 15.82 -2.63 4.39
C SER A 656 16.97 -1.67 4.75
N TRP A 657 18.01 -1.60 3.91
CA TRP A 657 19.11 -0.68 4.12
C TRP A 657 18.71 0.80 3.96
N ILE A 658 17.66 1.12 3.17
CA ILE A 658 17.17 2.49 2.97
C ILE A 658 16.71 3.10 4.31
N PRO A 659 15.70 2.55 5.00
CA PRO A 659 15.32 3.04 6.33
C PRO A 659 16.42 2.79 7.38
N GLY A 660 17.23 1.74 7.24
CA GLY A 660 18.35 1.45 8.12
C GLY A 660 19.41 2.58 8.15
N LYS A 661 19.81 3.08 6.99
CA LYS A 661 20.73 4.22 6.88
C LYS A 661 20.17 5.50 7.51
N PHE A 662 18.86 5.73 7.36
CA PHE A 662 18.20 6.88 7.96
C PHE A 662 18.21 6.80 9.50
N ALA A 663 17.97 5.62 10.06
CA ALA A 663 18.13 5.41 11.49
C ALA A 663 19.59 5.65 11.93
N ALA A 664 20.57 5.14 11.19
CA ALA A 664 22.00 5.30 11.48
C ALA A 664 22.45 6.78 11.53
N ILE A 665 22.08 7.57 10.53
CA ILE A 665 22.45 8.99 10.49
C ILE A 665 21.75 9.78 11.60
N LEU A 666 20.48 9.51 11.87
CA LEU A 666 19.75 10.15 12.96
C LEU A 666 20.35 9.81 14.33
N GLN A 667 20.73 8.54 14.59
CA GLN A 667 21.39 8.15 15.84
C GLN A 667 22.68 8.92 16.10
N ASN A 668 23.49 9.13 15.06
CA ASN A 668 24.79 9.79 15.17
C ASN A 668 24.71 11.32 15.14
N TYR A 669 23.66 11.91 14.55
CA TYR A 669 23.55 13.36 14.34
C TYR A 669 22.56 14.04 15.29
N ASN A 670 21.65 13.29 15.92
CA ASN A 670 20.68 13.82 16.87
C ASN A 670 21.35 14.35 18.15
N SER A 671 21.00 15.55 18.57
CA SER A 671 21.45 16.15 19.84
C SER A 671 20.37 16.13 20.92
N SER A 672 19.18 15.63 20.65
CA SER A 672 18.14 15.47 21.67
C SER A 672 18.39 14.22 22.54
N ASP A 673 17.74 14.15 23.68
CA ASP A 673 17.69 12.98 24.57
C ASP A 673 16.65 11.93 24.12
N ARG A 674 15.98 12.15 23.00
CA ARG A 674 14.91 11.29 22.47
C ARG A 674 15.49 10.09 21.73
N PRO A 675 14.93 8.88 21.91
CA PRO A 675 15.46 7.66 21.27
C PRO A 675 15.20 7.64 19.76
N ILE A 676 16.21 7.15 19.03
CA ILE A 676 16.13 6.81 17.61
C ILE A 676 16.30 5.29 17.49
N LEU A 677 15.27 4.57 17.15
CA LEU A 677 15.26 3.12 17.16
C LEU A 677 15.02 2.53 15.75
N LEU A 678 15.67 1.41 15.46
CA LEU A 678 15.44 0.61 14.28
C LEU A 678 14.78 -0.72 14.68
N HIS A 679 13.50 -0.88 14.36
CA HIS A 679 12.75 -2.10 14.56
C HIS A 679 12.88 -2.98 13.32
N VAL A 680 13.47 -4.17 13.49
CA VAL A 680 13.78 -5.11 12.40
C VAL A 680 12.91 -6.34 12.56
N ASN A 681 12.08 -6.64 11.55
CA ASN A 681 11.23 -7.81 11.51
C ASN A 681 11.70 -8.80 10.43
N TYR A 682 12.08 -10.01 10.84
CA TYR A 682 12.55 -11.08 9.94
C TYR A 682 11.41 -11.95 9.41
N ALA A 683 10.21 -11.87 10.00
CA ALA A 683 9.01 -12.58 9.56
C ALA A 683 8.10 -11.71 8.69
N ASN A 684 8.58 -10.54 8.22
CA ASN A 684 7.79 -9.60 7.46
C ASN A 684 8.55 -9.07 6.24
N GLY A 685 7.81 -8.69 5.20
CA GLY A 685 8.28 -7.94 4.05
C GLY A 685 7.72 -6.51 4.07
N HIS A 686 7.29 -6.03 2.89
CA HIS A 686 6.60 -4.74 2.78
C HIS A 686 5.22 -4.77 3.42
N PHE A 687 4.57 -5.93 3.39
CA PHE A 687 3.28 -6.22 4.02
C PHE A 687 3.35 -7.53 4.79
N SER A 688 2.39 -7.75 5.70
CA SER A 688 2.14 -9.04 6.32
C SER A 688 0.70 -9.48 6.07
N ASN A 689 0.53 -10.75 5.71
CA ASN A 689 -0.77 -11.41 5.60
C ASN A 689 -1.14 -12.18 6.89
N ASP A 690 -0.29 -12.08 7.92
CA ASP A 690 -0.53 -12.63 9.26
C ASP A 690 -0.88 -11.49 10.23
N LEU A 691 -2.08 -11.56 10.82
CA LEU A 691 -2.55 -10.53 11.76
C LEU A 691 -1.74 -10.48 13.06
N ASP A 692 -1.24 -11.61 13.55
CA ASP A 692 -0.46 -11.64 14.79
C ASP A 692 0.89 -10.92 14.58
N VAL A 693 1.50 -11.06 13.40
CA VAL A 693 2.70 -10.29 13.01
C VAL A 693 2.36 -8.81 12.94
N THR A 694 1.27 -8.44 12.24
CA THR A 694 0.81 -7.04 12.11
C THR A 694 0.51 -6.41 13.47
N TYR A 695 -0.14 -7.12 14.38
CA TYR A 695 -0.46 -6.60 15.71
C TYR A 695 0.76 -6.47 16.61
N ASN A 696 1.75 -7.37 16.48
CA ASN A 696 3.00 -7.23 17.20
C ASN A 696 3.75 -5.96 16.78
N ASP A 697 3.92 -5.74 15.47
CA ASP A 697 4.57 -4.56 14.94
C ASP A 697 3.82 -3.28 15.33
N SER A 698 2.49 -3.27 15.22
CA SER A 698 1.64 -2.14 15.62
C SER A 698 1.73 -1.86 17.13
N ALA A 699 1.74 -2.90 17.97
CA ALA A 699 1.85 -2.75 19.41
C ALA A 699 3.22 -2.17 19.82
N ASP A 700 4.30 -2.58 19.16
CA ASP A 700 5.64 -2.06 19.37
C ASP A 700 5.72 -0.57 19.00
N MET A 701 5.22 -0.19 17.82
CA MET A 701 5.22 1.19 17.35
C MET A 701 4.35 2.10 18.21
N PHE A 702 3.13 1.66 18.54
CA PHE A 702 2.20 2.48 19.32
C PHE A 702 2.61 2.57 20.79
N ALA A 703 3.16 1.50 21.39
CA ALA A 703 3.69 1.55 22.74
C ALA A 703 4.87 2.53 22.83
N PHE A 704 5.79 2.50 21.86
CA PHE A 704 6.86 3.48 21.74
C PHE A 704 6.32 4.92 21.65
N ALA A 705 5.37 5.16 20.77
CA ALA A 705 4.79 6.48 20.59
C ALA A 705 4.07 6.98 21.85
N LEU A 706 3.24 6.14 22.47
CA LEU A 706 2.52 6.48 23.71
C LEU A 706 3.46 6.74 24.88
N TRP A 707 4.57 5.99 24.99
CA TRP A 707 5.62 6.26 25.95
C TRP A 707 6.20 7.67 25.75
N GLN A 708 6.62 8.00 24.53
CA GLN A 708 7.29 9.27 24.23
C GLN A 708 6.38 10.50 24.41
N VAL A 709 5.07 10.36 24.15
CA VAL A 709 4.10 11.44 24.42
C VAL A 709 3.66 11.49 25.90
N GLY A 710 4.23 10.63 26.76
CA GLY A 710 4.01 10.65 28.21
C GLY A 710 2.65 10.07 28.65
N ASN A 711 2.11 9.09 27.93
CA ASN A 711 0.92 8.36 28.38
C ASN A 711 1.30 7.52 29.62
N SER A 712 0.58 7.69 30.73
CA SER A 712 0.91 7.09 32.03
C SER A 712 0.86 5.56 32.05
N LYS A 713 0.13 4.93 31.15
CA LYS A 713 0.05 3.48 31.01
C LYS A 713 1.26 2.87 30.27
N PHE A 714 1.99 3.71 29.51
CA PHE A 714 3.09 3.29 28.66
C PHE A 714 4.38 3.98 29.14
N GLN A 715 4.99 3.40 30.14
CA GLN A 715 6.24 3.91 30.71
C GLN A 715 7.29 2.81 30.80
N MET A 716 8.56 3.18 30.80
CA MET A 716 9.64 2.19 31.00
C MET A 716 9.47 1.53 32.36
N ALA A 717 9.46 0.20 32.37
CA ALA A 717 9.54 -0.55 33.62
C ALA A 717 10.86 -0.22 34.34
N LYS A 718 10.78 0.00 35.67
CA LYS A 718 11.95 0.32 36.51
C LYS A 718 12.92 -0.86 36.62
#